data_4790ea2e53166c6f4848e0ae731b8ea1
#
_entry.id   4790ea2e53166c6f4848e0ae731b8ea1
#
_cell.length_a   1.000
_cell.length_b   1.000
_cell.length_c   1.000
_cell.angle_alpha   90.00
_cell.angle_beta   90.00
_cell.angle_gamma   90.00
#
_symmetry.space_group_name_H-M   'P 1'
#
loop_
_entity.id
_entity.type
_entity.pdbx_description
1 polymer ?
#
loop_
_entity_poly.entity_id
_entity_poly.type
_entity_poly.pdbx_seq_one_letter_code
_entity_poly.pdbx_strand_id
1 'polypeptide(L)'
;MNKNYTFVVTTPRGCTDLLISELQNLGAKKIRQRWGGAGFSGSVALAYKVCLWSRLANRVLMPLQEFEVGSTDDLYTSAKQIDWMEHLRVDGTLAVDCQIFRSPTISHSHYASLKVKDAVVDQFRNKKGTRPSVDVKNPDIRIHVRVNEKLATLCLDLSGESLHRRGYRKSGNLAPLKENIAAAILYRSGWPEMAASGGSLLDPMCGSGTLVIEAALMAFDIAPGLFRSRPGFMCWTQHRESDWKNLLDEANDRRCTRQTSSLDLVGTDKDPSVIVNARVNAERAGISEHVNIFQQDFRDSKPPTEGGGLLVTNPPYGERLGSERELRRLYADLGGLIKTRFDGWKAAIFTGRPDLGKELGMRAILTNKFNNGAIDCRLFRFEVNESFFVSTVPNEKKVSSGAQMLANRLKKNQRLLGRWARRKNIQCYRLYDADLPEYALAIDLYHGKYLWAHVQEYKAPKKVDVHRAKIRLEEALKILPETLGIAPERIRFKVRQRQRGSDQYERANAHGKFYEVHEGRGRFWVNFDEYIDTGLFLDHRLVREFIGLRSFGRNFLNLFSYTGTASVFAALGGALSTTTVDMSKTYLEWAKRNFALNGLAAGTNHVFQANCLDWLKKPRVERYGLIFVDPPTFSNSKRMEGHFDVQRDYVKLLHDVGRLLSDDGEIIFSTNFRRFKMDISRFSEWKVEDLTSQTIDRDFERRANIHSCWNLKRSS
;
A
#
# COMPACT_ATOMS: atom_id res chain seq x y z
N MET A 1 -41.94 -40.32 -3.14
CA MET A 1 -40.48 -40.59 -3.03
C MET A 1 -39.74 -39.27 -3.03
N ASN A 2 -38.93 -39.00 -2.02
CA ASN A 2 -38.13 -37.75 -1.98
C ASN A 2 -37.06 -37.80 -3.08
N LYS A 3 -37.25 -36.98 -4.12
CA LYS A 3 -36.30 -36.85 -5.23
C LYS A 3 -34.95 -36.33 -4.65
N ASN A 4 -33.89 -37.04 -4.95
CA ASN A 4 -32.56 -36.72 -4.47
C ASN A 4 -31.84 -35.87 -5.52
N TYR A 5 -31.32 -34.70 -5.11
CA TYR A 5 -30.64 -33.76 -5.99
C TYR A 5 -29.15 -33.68 -5.61
N THR A 6 -28.35 -33.19 -6.52
CA THR A 6 -26.95 -32.79 -6.22
C THR A 6 -26.91 -31.28 -6.02
N PHE A 7 -26.16 -30.85 -5.00
CA PHE A 7 -25.96 -29.44 -4.71
C PHE A 7 -24.46 -29.12 -4.66
N VAL A 8 -24.12 -27.91 -5.00
CA VAL A 8 -22.75 -27.33 -4.84
C VAL A 8 -22.84 -26.12 -3.95
N VAL A 9 -22.09 -26.14 -2.87
CA VAL A 9 -22.00 -25.01 -1.92
C VAL A 9 -20.66 -24.35 -2.09
N THR A 10 -20.66 -23.06 -2.41
CA THR A 10 -19.44 -22.28 -2.56
C THR A 10 -19.06 -21.58 -1.25
N THR A 11 -17.76 -21.40 -1.00
CA THR A 11 -17.21 -20.77 0.22
C THR A 11 -15.98 -19.93 -0.12
N PRO A 12 -15.54 -19.00 0.73
CA PRO A 12 -14.26 -18.31 0.55
C PRO A 12 -13.08 -19.30 0.48
N ARG A 13 -12.02 -18.90 -0.23
CA ARG A 13 -10.77 -19.67 -0.26
C ARG A 13 -10.23 -19.89 1.15
N GLY A 14 -9.77 -21.12 1.43
CA GLY A 14 -9.25 -21.50 2.74
C GLY A 14 -10.29 -21.97 3.75
N CYS A 15 -11.59 -22.07 3.34
CA CYS A 15 -12.69 -22.50 4.22
C CYS A 15 -13.34 -23.82 3.80
N THR A 16 -12.84 -24.52 2.77
CA THR A 16 -13.50 -25.70 2.20
C THR A 16 -13.60 -26.86 3.20
N ASP A 17 -12.55 -27.09 4.00
CA ASP A 17 -12.54 -28.13 5.04
C ASP A 17 -13.55 -27.82 6.16
N LEU A 18 -13.62 -26.55 6.60
CA LEU A 18 -14.63 -26.11 7.57
C LEU A 18 -16.05 -26.26 7.01
N LEU A 19 -16.27 -25.90 5.75
CA LEU A 19 -17.56 -26.07 5.09
C LEU A 19 -17.96 -27.56 5.02
N ILE A 20 -17.03 -28.46 4.70
CA ILE A 20 -17.30 -29.92 4.67
C ILE A 20 -17.78 -30.37 6.04
N SER A 21 -17.09 -29.98 7.12
CA SER A 21 -17.48 -30.31 8.50
C SER A 21 -18.85 -29.72 8.85
N GLU A 22 -19.12 -28.46 8.46
CA GLU A 22 -20.42 -27.82 8.66
C GLU A 22 -21.54 -28.56 7.94
N LEU A 23 -21.35 -28.95 6.67
CA LEU A 23 -22.32 -29.70 5.91
C LEU A 23 -22.61 -31.10 6.51
N GLN A 24 -21.59 -31.78 7.05
CA GLN A 24 -21.73 -33.03 7.79
C GLN A 24 -22.64 -32.87 9.01
N ASN A 25 -22.38 -31.81 9.80
CA ASN A 25 -23.17 -31.49 10.98
C ASN A 25 -24.64 -31.13 10.65
N LEU A 26 -24.89 -30.55 9.46
CA LEU A 26 -26.23 -30.28 8.98
C LEU A 26 -26.94 -31.51 8.42
N GLY A 27 -26.27 -32.68 8.38
CA GLY A 27 -26.84 -33.96 7.93
C GLY A 27 -26.61 -34.30 6.46
N ALA A 28 -25.76 -33.57 5.76
CA ALA A 28 -25.41 -33.86 4.38
C ALA A 28 -24.57 -35.16 4.28
N LYS A 29 -24.86 -35.96 3.27
CA LYS A 29 -24.17 -37.22 2.99
C LYS A 29 -23.44 -37.15 1.64
N LYS A 30 -22.50 -38.08 1.41
CA LYS A 30 -21.72 -38.19 0.17
C LYS A 30 -21.05 -36.86 -0.25
N ILE A 31 -20.50 -36.14 0.73
CA ILE A 31 -19.84 -34.84 0.50
C ILE A 31 -18.55 -35.06 -0.26
N ARG A 32 -18.32 -34.27 -1.30
CA ARG A 32 -17.09 -34.26 -2.11
C ARG A 32 -16.64 -32.84 -2.31
N GLN A 33 -15.32 -32.64 -2.32
CA GLN A 33 -14.79 -31.34 -2.71
C GLN A 33 -15.16 -31.05 -4.17
N ARG A 34 -15.65 -29.86 -4.41
CA ARG A 34 -16.03 -29.33 -5.72
C ARG A 34 -15.39 -27.96 -5.92
N TRP A 35 -15.50 -27.45 -7.14
CA TRP A 35 -15.02 -26.12 -7.47
C TRP A 35 -15.60 -25.04 -6.51
N GLY A 36 -14.71 -24.24 -5.92
CA GLY A 36 -15.09 -23.15 -5.01
C GLY A 36 -15.72 -23.58 -3.68
N GLY A 37 -15.73 -24.88 -3.33
CA GLY A 37 -16.32 -25.36 -2.10
C GLY A 37 -16.55 -26.87 -2.03
N ALA A 38 -17.78 -27.32 -1.72
CA ALA A 38 -18.14 -28.72 -1.56
C ALA A 38 -19.48 -29.05 -2.25
N GLY A 39 -19.63 -30.27 -2.73
CA GLY A 39 -20.88 -30.78 -3.25
C GLY A 39 -21.43 -31.87 -2.34
N PHE A 40 -22.76 -31.99 -2.26
CA PHE A 40 -23.46 -33.05 -1.54
C PHE A 40 -24.72 -33.51 -2.30
N SER A 41 -25.25 -34.67 -1.93
CA SER A 41 -26.54 -35.17 -2.45
C SER A 41 -27.55 -35.19 -1.33
N GLY A 42 -28.77 -34.75 -1.60
CA GLY A 42 -29.86 -34.70 -0.61
C GLY A 42 -31.17 -34.17 -1.13
N SER A 43 -32.13 -33.99 -0.22
CA SER A 43 -33.44 -33.40 -0.51
C SER A 43 -33.35 -31.88 -0.67
N VAL A 44 -34.38 -31.28 -1.24
CA VAL A 44 -34.52 -29.80 -1.29
C VAL A 44 -34.59 -29.20 0.13
N ALA A 45 -35.27 -29.88 1.07
CA ALA A 45 -35.31 -29.45 2.46
C ALA A 45 -33.90 -29.35 3.10
N LEU A 46 -32.98 -30.28 2.77
CA LEU A 46 -31.60 -30.18 3.24
C LEU A 46 -30.89 -28.99 2.62
N ALA A 47 -31.12 -28.67 1.35
CA ALA A 47 -30.55 -27.45 0.74
C ALA A 47 -31.10 -26.18 1.39
N TYR A 48 -32.38 -26.14 1.76
CA TYR A 48 -32.96 -25.05 2.54
C TYR A 48 -32.32 -24.96 3.93
N LYS A 49 -32.10 -26.08 4.61
CA LYS A 49 -31.39 -26.12 5.89
C LYS A 49 -29.98 -25.55 5.76
N VAL A 50 -29.25 -25.85 4.69
CA VAL A 50 -27.95 -25.26 4.40
C VAL A 50 -28.06 -23.76 4.17
N CYS A 51 -29.04 -23.25 3.42
CA CYS A 51 -29.26 -21.81 3.22
C CYS A 51 -29.58 -21.09 4.53
N LEU A 52 -30.23 -21.73 5.49
CA LEU A 52 -30.62 -21.18 6.78
C LEU A 52 -29.44 -21.17 7.78
N TRP A 53 -28.76 -22.31 7.89
CA TRP A 53 -27.83 -22.58 8.99
C TRP A 53 -26.34 -22.41 8.63
N SER A 54 -25.97 -22.47 7.33
CA SER A 54 -24.55 -22.36 7.00
C SER A 54 -23.99 -20.96 7.27
N ARG A 55 -22.93 -20.93 8.07
CA ARG A 55 -22.17 -19.73 8.40
C ARG A 55 -21.07 -19.46 7.39
N LEU A 56 -20.65 -20.49 6.64
CA LEU A 56 -19.47 -20.45 5.76
C LEU A 56 -19.83 -20.35 4.27
N ALA A 57 -21.04 -20.71 3.89
CA ALA A 57 -21.48 -20.69 2.49
C ALA A 57 -21.56 -19.27 1.91
N ASN A 58 -21.17 -19.13 0.65
CA ASN A 58 -21.53 -17.99 -0.19
C ASN A 58 -22.84 -18.25 -0.95
N ARG A 59 -22.92 -19.42 -1.59
CA ARG A 59 -24.08 -19.82 -2.40
C ARG A 59 -24.35 -21.31 -2.26
N VAL A 60 -25.62 -21.67 -2.41
CA VAL A 60 -26.10 -23.04 -2.57
C VAL A 60 -26.68 -23.16 -3.98
N LEU A 61 -26.01 -23.90 -4.83
CA LEU A 61 -26.31 -24.04 -6.24
C LEU A 61 -26.85 -25.46 -6.52
N MET A 62 -27.92 -25.56 -7.27
CA MET A 62 -28.47 -26.81 -7.78
C MET A 62 -28.11 -26.95 -9.27
N PRO A 63 -27.12 -27.79 -9.64
CA PRO A 63 -26.80 -28.05 -11.04
C PRO A 63 -28.02 -28.67 -11.78
N LEU A 64 -28.40 -28.05 -12.89
CA LEU A 64 -29.47 -28.50 -13.76
C LEU A 64 -28.90 -29.30 -14.93
N GLN A 65 -27.81 -28.82 -15.50
CA GLN A 65 -27.16 -29.44 -16.66
C GLN A 65 -25.65 -29.11 -16.68
N GLU A 66 -24.86 -30.09 -17.13
CA GLU A 66 -23.42 -29.95 -17.39
C GLU A 66 -23.17 -30.42 -18.84
N PHE A 67 -22.38 -29.62 -19.61
CA PHE A 67 -22.15 -29.88 -21.03
C PHE A 67 -20.83 -29.26 -21.49
N GLU A 68 -20.30 -29.76 -22.59
CA GLU A 68 -19.12 -29.16 -23.23
C GLU A 68 -19.49 -27.88 -23.99
N VAL A 69 -18.59 -26.89 -23.95
CA VAL A 69 -18.79 -25.58 -24.55
C VAL A 69 -17.58 -25.20 -25.39
N GLY A 70 -17.79 -25.00 -26.67
CA GLY A 70 -16.81 -24.48 -27.63
C GLY A 70 -17.09 -23.03 -28.06
N SER A 71 -18.35 -22.58 -27.89
CA SER A 71 -18.83 -21.27 -28.27
C SER A 71 -19.90 -20.74 -27.31
N THR A 72 -20.24 -19.46 -27.43
CA THR A 72 -21.39 -18.89 -26.69
C THR A 72 -22.74 -19.41 -27.19
N ASP A 73 -22.81 -19.93 -28.42
CA ASP A 73 -24.03 -20.48 -28.98
C ASP A 73 -24.33 -21.86 -28.37
N ASP A 74 -23.32 -22.60 -27.93
CA ASP A 74 -23.52 -23.85 -27.17
C ASP A 74 -24.20 -23.59 -25.84
N LEU A 75 -23.89 -22.42 -25.18
CA LEU A 75 -24.60 -22.00 -23.97
C LEU A 75 -26.07 -21.76 -24.23
N TYR A 76 -26.42 -21.12 -25.35
CA TYR A 76 -27.81 -20.88 -25.74
C TYR A 76 -28.54 -22.19 -26.03
N THR A 77 -27.92 -23.06 -26.85
CA THR A 77 -28.53 -24.34 -27.27
C THR A 77 -28.76 -25.26 -26.07
N SER A 78 -27.78 -25.39 -25.18
CA SER A 78 -27.89 -26.21 -23.99
C SER A 78 -28.89 -25.63 -22.98
N ALA A 79 -28.88 -24.33 -22.76
CA ALA A 79 -29.86 -23.69 -21.87
C ALA A 79 -31.29 -23.86 -22.34
N LYS A 80 -31.51 -23.93 -23.67
CA LYS A 80 -32.84 -24.18 -24.26
C LYS A 80 -33.37 -25.60 -24.07
N GLN A 81 -32.50 -26.58 -23.73
CA GLN A 81 -32.89 -27.95 -23.43
C GLN A 81 -33.54 -28.13 -22.06
N ILE A 82 -33.25 -27.21 -21.12
CA ILE A 82 -33.85 -27.22 -19.78
C ILE A 82 -35.28 -26.70 -19.89
N ASP A 83 -36.27 -27.39 -19.30
CA ASP A 83 -37.63 -26.86 -19.21
C ASP A 83 -37.73 -25.80 -18.09
N TRP A 84 -37.52 -24.53 -18.47
CA TRP A 84 -37.54 -23.41 -17.52
C TRP A 84 -38.92 -23.16 -16.91
N MET A 85 -40.01 -23.67 -17.49
CA MET A 85 -41.34 -23.57 -16.89
C MET A 85 -41.50 -24.40 -15.63
N GLU A 86 -40.63 -25.42 -15.43
CA GLU A 86 -40.55 -26.14 -14.17
C GLU A 86 -39.88 -25.32 -13.06
N HIS A 87 -39.23 -24.21 -13.41
CA HIS A 87 -38.43 -23.43 -12.48
C HIS A 87 -38.91 -21.98 -12.29
N LEU A 88 -39.53 -21.38 -13.30
CA LEU A 88 -39.92 -19.99 -13.30
C LEU A 88 -41.33 -19.81 -13.87
N ARG A 89 -42.12 -18.93 -13.27
CA ARG A 89 -43.41 -18.52 -13.79
C ARG A 89 -43.22 -17.52 -14.94
N VAL A 90 -44.20 -17.44 -15.84
CA VAL A 90 -44.17 -16.55 -17.00
C VAL A 90 -44.20 -15.06 -16.61
N ASP A 91 -44.87 -14.75 -15.50
CA ASP A 91 -44.97 -13.42 -14.90
C ASP A 91 -43.82 -13.09 -13.94
N GLY A 92 -42.91 -14.02 -13.73
CA GLY A 92 -41.78 -13.88 -12.84
C GLY A 92 -40.61 -13.10 -13.46
N THR A 93 -39.57 -12.93 -12.63
CA THR A 93 -38.34 -12.23 -13.00
C THR A 93 -37.12 -13.15 -12.89
N LEU A 94 -36.13 -12.93 -13.77
CA LEU A 94 -34.89 -13.71 -13.75
C LEU A 94 -33.64 -12.82 -13.82
N ALA A 95 -32.54 -13.36 -13.31
CA ALA A 95 -31.19 -12.87 -13.58
C ALA A 95 -30.24 -14.02 -13.91
N VAL A 96 -29.23 -13.76 -14.72
CA VAL A 96 -28.20 -14.75 -15.06
C VAL A 96 -26.82 -14.16 -14.71
N ASP A 97 -26.10 -14.86 -13.85
CA ASP A 97 -24.69 -14.58 -13.50
C ASP A 97 -23.79 -15.63 -14.17
N CYS A 98 -22.70 -15.20 -14.79
CA CYS A 98 -21.73 -16.09 -15.40
C CYS A 98 -20.33 -15.90 -14.82
N GLN A 99 -19.68 -17.00 -14.46
CA GLN A 99 -18.28 -17.04 -14.04
C GLN A 99 -17.45 -17.88 -15.01
N ILE A 100 -16.38 -17.33 -15.52
CA ILE A 100 -15.49 -17.97 -16.49
C ILE A 100 -14.14 -18.21 -15.85
N PHE A 101 -13.65 -19.46 -15.95
CA PHE A 101 -12.34 -19.87 -15.48
C PHE A 101 -11.58 -20.56 -16.61
N ARG A 102 -10.40 -20.02 -16.98
CA ARG A 102 -9.48 -20.62 -17.96
C ARG A 102 -10.14 -21.10 -19.26
N SER A 103 -11.23 -20.47 -19.70
CA SER A 103 -11.86 -20.86 -20.96
C SER A 103 -11.09 -20.29 -22.15
N PRO A 104 -10.71 -21.12 -23.13
CA PRO A 104 -10.04 -20.65 -24.34
C PRO A 104 -10.98 -19.97 -25.33
N THR A 105 -12.29 -20.24 -25.24
CA THR A 105 -13.27 -19.85 -26.25
C THR A 105 -14.27 -18.79 -25.78
N ILE A 106 -14.51 -18.70 -24.48
CA ILE A 106 -15.42 -17.70 -23.90
C ILE A 106 -14.67 -16.79 -22.94
N SER A 107 -14.54 -15.51 -23.29
CA SER A 107 -13.81 -14.51 -22.50
C SER A 107 -14.72 -13.50 -21.80
N HIS A 108 -15.94 -13.27 -22.28
CA HIS A 108 -16.86 -12.23 -21.79
C HIS A 108 -18.02 -12.82 -21.00
N SER A 109 -17.94 -12.78 -19.66
CA SER A 109 -18.96 -13.32 -18.75
C SER A 109 -20.33 -12.66 -18.95
N HIS A 110 -20.36 -11.33 -19.19
CA HIS A 110 -21.61 -10.62 -19.40
C HIS A 110 -22.31 -11.09 -20.70
N TYR A 111 -21.57 -11.26 -21.79
CA TYR A 111 -22.15 -11.77 -23.04
C TYR A 111 -22.64 -13.22 -22.90
N ALA A 112 -21.89 -14.06 -22.21
CA ALA A 112 -22.29 -15.44 -21.90
C ALA A 112 -23.60 -15.49 -21.07
N SER A 113 -23.75 -14.60 -20.08
CA SER A 113 -24.99 -14.52 -19.31
C SER A 113 -26.18 -14.04 -20.15
N LEU A 114 -25.97 -13.11 -21.11
CA LEU A 114 -27.03 -12.70 -22.04
C LEU A 114 -27.48 -13.83 -22.92
N LYS A 115 -26.59 -14.66 -23.46
CA LYS A 115 -26.98 -15.85 -24.30
C LYS A 115 -27.85 -16.83 -23.53
N VAL A 116 -27.52 -17.14 -22.29
CA VAL A 116 -28.34 -18.01 -21.44
C VAL A 116 -29.70 -17.36 -21.12
N LYS A 117 -29.69 -16.05 -20.78
CA LYS A 117 -30.94 -15.27 -20.59
C LYS A 117 -31.84 -15.33 -21.83
N ASP A 118 -31.26 -15.13 -23.04
CA ASP A 118 -32.00 -15.16 -24.29
C ASP A 118 -32.63 -16.55 -24.53
N ALA A 119 -31.89 -17.63 -24.26
CA ALA A 119 -32.43 -19.00 -24.38
C ALA A 119 -33.64 -19.23 -23.47
N VAL A 120 -33.59 -18.74 -22.22
CA VAL A 120 -34.72 -18.82 -21.27
C VAL A 120 -35.92 -18.04 -21.83
N VAL A 121 -35.71 -16.78 -22.17
CA VAL A 121 -36.75 -15.86 -22.64
C VAL A 121 -37.40 -16.38 -23.92
N ASP A 122 -36.63 -16.87 -24.89
CA ASP A 122 -37.15 -17.40 -26.16
C ASP A 122 -37.94 -18.68 -25.95
N GLN A 123 -37.57 -19.53 -24.99
CA GLN A 123 -38.35 -20.71 -24.66
C GLN A 123 -39.77 -20.32 -24.19
N PHE A 124 -39.91 -19.35 -23.29
CA PHE A 124 -41.18 -18.84 -22.82
C PHE A 124 -41.99 -18.17 -23.94
N ARG A 125 -41.35 -17.34 -24.76
CA ARG A 125 -41.98 -16.67 -25.90
C ARG A 125 -42.56 -17.70 -26.89
N ASN A 126 -41.79 -18.73 -27.20
CA ASN A 126 -42.20 -19.76 -28.14
C ASN A 126 -43.36 -20.63 -27.62
N LYS A 127 -43.37 -20.97 -26.32
CA LYS A 127 -44.36 -21.86 -25.72
C LYS A 127 -45.62 -21.14 -25.20
N LYS A 128 -45.50 -19.86 -24.81
CA LYS A 128 -46.59 -19.10 -24.11
C LYS A 128 -46.93 -17.75 -24.77
N GLY A 129 -46.21 -17.33 -25.81
CA GLY A 129 -46.41 -16.01 -26.43
C GLY A 129 -45.95 -14.82 -25.60
N THR A 130 -45.59 -15.02 -24.34
CA THR A 130 -45.14 -14.00 -23.41
C THR A 130 -43.78 -14.41 -22.79
N ARG A 131 -43.10 -13.52 -22.10
CA ARG A 131 -41.80 -13.81 -21.53
C ARG A 131 -41.64 -13.27 -20.11
N PRO A 132 -40.82 -13.87 -19.24
CA PRO A 132 -40.45 -13.34 -17.96
C PRO A 132 -39.61 -12.07 -18.12
N SER A 133 -39.68 -11.19 -17.13
CA SER A 133 -38.88 -9.96 -17.07
C SER A 133 -37.50 -10.20 -16.48
N VAL A 134 -36.59 -9.25 -16.66
CA VAL A 134 -35.25 -9.30 -16.08
C VAL A 134 -35.14 -8.34 -14.91
N ASP A 135 -34.83 -8.84 -13.74
CA ASP A 135 -34.45 -8.05 -12.57
C ASP A 135 -33.08 -8.51 -12.04
N VAL A 136 -32.04 -7.72 -12.29
CA VAL A 136 -30.68 -8.08 -11.89
C VAL A 136 -30.49 -7.98 -10.38
N LYS A 137 -31.26 -7.11 -9.70
CA LYS A 137 -31.10 -6.89 -8.26
C LYS A 137 -31.88 -7.92 -7.43
N ASN A 138 -33.17 -8.06 -7.68
CA ASN A 138 -34.08 -8.91 -6.87
C ASN A 138 -34.89 -9.90 -7.75
N PRO A 139 -34.23 -10.76 -8.52
CA PRO A 139 -34.93 -11.69 -9.37
C PRO A 139 -35.71 -12.75 -8.55
N ASP A 140 -36.78 -13.28 -9.12
CA ASP A 140 -37.47 -14.45 -8.59
C ASP A 140 -36.60 -15.68 -8.68
N ILE A 141 -35.87 -15.82 -9.79
CA ILE A 141 -34.92 -16.91 -10.02
C ILE A 141 -33.58 -16.35 -10.49
N ARG A 142 -32.51 -16.82 -9.86
CA ARG A 142 -31.15 -16.55 -10.30
C ARG A 142 -30.54 -17.80 -10.90
N ILE A 143 -30.06 -17.68 -12.12
CA ILE A 143 -29.34 -18.74 -12.84
C ILE A 143 -27.86 -18.46 -12.72
N HIS A 144 -27.09 -19.43 -12.26
CA HIS A 144 -25.66 -19.34 -12.18
C HIS A 144 -25.00 -20.22 -13.24
N VAL A 145 -24.24 -19.60 -14.15
CA VAL A 145 -23.48 -20.26 -15.21
C VAL A 145 -22.03 -20.31 -14.78
N ARG A 146 -21.44 -21.48 -14.77
CA ARG A 146 -20.02 -21.65 -14.59
C ARG A 146 -19.41 -22.29 -15.83
N VAL A 147 -18.43 -21.60 -16.41
CA VAL A 147 -17.58 -22.12 -17.49
C VAL A 147 -16.19 -22.36 -16.92
N ASN A 148 -15.69 -23.60 -17.03
CA ASN A 148 -14.32 -23.94 -16.64
C ASN A 148 -13.66 -24.72 -17.78
N GLU A 149 -12.66 -24.11 -18.39
CA GLU A 149 -12.02 -24.63 -19.61
C GLU A 149 -13.08 -24.84 -20.73
N LYS A 150 -13.41 -26.07 -21.05
CA LYS A 150 -14.43 -26.43 -22.06
C LYS A 150 -15.73 -26.98 -21.47
N LEU A 151 -15.88 -26.97 -20.15
CA LEU A 151 -17.05 -27.49 -19.48
C LEU A 151 -17.91 -26.38 -18.89
N ALA A 152 -19.18 -26.34 -19.22
CA ALA A 152 -20.16 -25.42 -18.64
C ALA A 152 -21.15 -26.17 -17.74
N THR A 153 -21.52 -25.52 -16.62
CA THR A 153 -22.55 -25.99 -15.70
C THR A 153 -23.58 -24.89 -15.52
N LEU A 154 -24.83 -25.17 -15.80
CA LEU A 154 -26.01 -24.34 -15.51
C LEU A 154 -26.59 -24.75 -14.17
N CYS A 155 -26.70 -23.81 -13.24
CA CYS A 155 -27.24 -24.06 -11.90
C CYS A 155 -28.39 -23.11 -11.58
N LEU A 156 -29.36 -23.59 -10.82
CA LEU A 156 -30.31 -22.76 -10.10
C LEU A 156 -29.66 -22.31 -8.77
N ASP A 157 -29.64 -21.02 -8.51
CA ASP A 157 -29.11 -20.46 -7.26
C ASP A 157 -30.21 -20.36 -6.20
N LEU A 158 -30.16 -21.24 -5.22
CA LEU A 158 -31.14 -21.30 -4.12
C LEU A 158 -30.89 -20.22 -3.07
N SER A 159 -29.71 -19.57 -3.09
CA SER A 159 -29.35 -18.56 -2.10
C SER A 159 -29.98 -17.20 -2.36
N GLY A 160 -30.18 -16.83 -3.64
CA GLY A 160 -30.54 -15.47 -4.05
C GLY A 160 -29.37 -14.52 -3.94
N GLU A 161 -29.35 -13.67 -2.91
CA GLU A 161 -28.15 -12.95 -2.54
C GLU A 161 -27.12 -13.87 -1.88
N SER A 162 -25.85 -13.46 -1.92
CA SER A 162 -24.80 -14.24 -1.25
C SER A 162 -25.08 -14.41 0.25
N LEU A 163 -24.97 -15.63 0.75
CA LEU A 163 -25.36 -16.00 2.12
C LEU A 163 -24.53 -15.29 3.20
N HIS A 164 -23.35 -14.75 2.88
CA HIS A 164 -22.60 -13.91 3.83
C HIS A 164 -23.36 -12.63 4.17
N ARG A 165 -24.22 -12.11 3.31
CA ARG A 165 -25.12 -10.99 3.62
C ARG A 165 -26.26 -11.49 4.50
N ARG A 166 -26.03 -11.48 5.82
CA ARG A 166 -27.00 -12.01 6.79
C ARG A 166 -28.30 -11.21 6.87
N GLY A 167 -28.24 -9.89 6.57
CA GLY A 167 -29.36 -8.96 6.68
C GLY A 167 -29.26 -7.98 7.87
N TYR A 168 -28.46 -8.28 8.88
CA TYR A 168 -28.33 -7.38 10.04
C TYR A 168 -27.50 -6.11 9.74
N ARG A 169 -26.66 -6.10 8.70
CA ARG A 169 -25.81 -4.95 8.37
C ARG A 169 -26.48 -3.95 7.42
N LYS A 170 -26.42 -2.64 7.73
CA LYS A 170 -26.72 -1.57 6.76
C LYS A 170 -25.63 -1.48 5.68
N SER A 171 -26.04 -1.34 4.42
CA SER A 171 -25.12 -1.03 3.32
C SER A 171 -24.52 0.37 3.54
N GLY A 172 -23.21 0.54 3.44
CA GLY A 172 -22.56 1.85 3.52
C GLY A 172 -21.13 1.88 4.05
N ASN A 173 -20.62 0.83 4.68
CA ASN A 173 -19.24 0.83 5.15
C ASN A 173 -18.26 0.33 4.09
N LEU A 174 -17.19 1.10 3.88
CA LEU A 174 -16.10 0.77 2.96
C LEU A 174 -15.38 -0.54 3.40
N ALA A 175 -15.55 -1.61 2.59
CA ALA A 175 -14.86 -2.91 2.68
C ALA A 175 -14.81 -3.55 4.09
N PRO A 176 -15.95 -3.89 4.70
CA PRO A 176 -15.97 -4.57 5.98
C PRO A 176 -15.55 -6.05 5.85
N LEU A 177 -15.14 -6.66 6.97
CA LEU A 177 -14.95 -8.10 7.07
C LEU A 177 -16.25 -8.82 6.69
N LYS A 178 -16.20 -9.77 5.75
CA LYS A 178 -17.39 -10.55 5.39
C LYS A 178 -17.78 -11.47 6.54
N GLU A 179 -19.07 -11.63 6.76
CA GLU A 179 -19.63 -12.39 7.87
C GLU A 179 -19.19 -13.86 7.85
N ASN A 180 -19.13 -14.48 6.68
CA ASN A 180 -18.65 -15.86 6.57
C ASN A 180 -17.14 -16.01 6.77
N ILE A 181 -16.35 -14.96 6.55
CA ILE A 181 -14.93 -14.94 6.92
C ILE A 181 -14.80 -14.76 8.43
N ALA A 182 -15.61 -13.89 9.05
CA ALA A 182 -15.66 -13.75 10.51
C ALA A 182 -16.01 -15.08 11.17
N ALA A 183 -17.03 -15.78 10.65
CA ALA A 183 -17.39 -17.12 11.11
C ALA A 183 -16.23 -18.12 10.96
N ALA A 184 -15.52 -18.10 9.82
CA ALA A 184 -14.37 -18.99 9.62
C ALA A 184 -13.19 -18.67 10.56
N ILE A 185 -12.95 -17.39 10.88
CA ILE A 185 -11.97 -16.96 11.90
C ILE A 185 -12.34 -17.55 13.26
N LEU A 186 -13.61 -17.44 13.65
CA LEU A 186 -14.11 -17.96 14.93
C LEU A 186 -13.99 -19.48 15.02
N TYR A 187 -14.39 -20.21 13.97
CA TYR A 187 -14.20 -21.68 13.90
C TYR A 187 -12.71 -22.06 14.03
N ARG A 188 -11.83 -21.40 13.27
CA ARG A 188 -10.39 -21.68 13.34
C ARG A 188 -9.79 -21.35 14.71
N SER A 189 -10.37 -20.41 15.42
CA SER A 189 -9.93 -19.99 16.76
C SER A 189 -10.49 -20.87 17.89
N GLY A 190 -11.36 -21.84 17.58
CA GLY A 190 -11.99 -22.74 18.56
C GLY A 190 -13.06 -22.06 19.39
N TRP A 191 -13.73 -21.05 18.83
CA TRP A 191 -14.76 -20.30 19.54
C TRP A 191 -15.99 -21.15 19.92
N PRO A 192 -16.54 -22.03 19.04
CA PRO A 192 -17.72 -22.82 19.42
C PRO A 192 -17.52 -23.66 20.69
N GLU A 193 -16.37 -24.31 20.80
CA GLU A 193 -16.00 -25.13 21.98
C GLU A 193 -15.78 -24.26 23.21
N MET A 194 -15.16 -23.10 23.01
CA MET A 194 -14.91 -22.16 24.11
C MET A 194 -16.22 -21.53 24.62
N ALA A 195 -17.12 -21.14 23.73
CA ALA A 195 -18.44 -20.64 24.11
C ALA A 195 -19.29 -21.70 24.83
N ALA A 196 -19.20 -22.97 24.41
CA ALA A 196 -19.88 -24.08 25.09
C ALA A 196 -19.37 -24.32 26.51
N SER A 197 -18.12 -23.98 26.81
CA SER A 197 -17.52 -24.06 28.13
C SER A 197 -17.62 -22.77 28.96
N GLY A 198 -18.36 -21.75 28.50
CA GLY A 198 -18.57 -20.49 29.21
C GLY A 198 -17.43 -19.47 29.04
N GLY A 199 -16.57 -19.62 28.05
CA GLY A 199 -15.45 -18.71 27.80
C GLY A 199 -15.90 -17.37 27.22
N SER A 200 -15.11 -16.33 27.50
CA SER A 200 -15.37 -14.95 27.06
C SER A 200 -14.71 -14.60 25.73
N LEU A 201 -15.21 -13.57 25.03
CA LEU A 201 -14.64 -13.05 23.80
C LEU A 201 -14.46 -11.54 23.86
N LEU A 202 -13.29 -11.07 23.37
CA LEU A 202 -13.02 -9.65 23.19
C LEU A 202 -12.54 -9.36 21.75
N ASP A 203 -13.18 -8.41 21.08
CA ASP A 203 -12.65 -7.75 19.88
C ASP A 203 -12.32 -6.28 20.21
N PRO A 204 -11.05 -5.93 20.44
CA PRO A 204 -10.64 -4.59 20.86
C PRO A 204 -10.57 -3.56 19.72
N MET A 205 -10.86 -3.94 18.48
CA MET A 205 -10.97 -3.07 17.29
C MET A 205 -12.13 -3.56 16.42
N CYS A 206 -13.34 -3.62 17.00
CA CYS A 206 -14.48 -4.34 16.44
C CYS A 206 -15.09 -3.70 15.18
N GLY A 207 -14.80 -2.45 14.89
CA GLY A 207 -15.39 -1.73 13.79
C GLY A 207 -16.93 -1.81 13.83
N SER A 208 -17.53 -2.41 12.79
CA SER A 208 -18.99 -2.61 12.74
C SER A 208 -19.52 -3.81 13.55
N GLY A 209 -18.71 -4.41 14.40
CA GLY A 209 -19.09 -5.49 15.31
C GLY A 209 -19.17 -6.88 14.71
N THR A 210 -18.67 -7.11 13.49
CA THR A 210 -18.91 -8.36 12.75
C THR A 210 -18.43 -9.60 13.52
N LEU A 211 -17.22 -9.59 14.10
CA LEU A 211 -16.69 -10.75 14.83
C LEU A 211 -17.51 -11.03 16.10
N VAL A 212 -17.84 -10.00 16.87
CA VAL A 212 -18.63 -10.13 18.10
C VAL A 212 -20.04 -10.63 17.80
N ILE A 213 -20.69 -10.10 16.73
CA ILE A 213 -22.02 -10.52 16.33
C ILE A 213 -22.03 -11.98 15.86
N GLU A 214 -21.12 -12.38 14.95
CA GLU A 214 -21.04 -13.79 14.51
C GLU A 214 -20.69 -14.73 15.67
N ALA A 215 -19.88 -14.28 16.65
CA ALA A 215 -19.58 -15.03 17.87
C ALA A 215 -20.82 -15.24 18.73
N ALA A 216 -21.64 -14.21 18.91
CA ALA A 216 -22.91 -14.31 19.63
C ALA A 216 -23.89 -15.24 18.91
N LEU A 217 -24.06 -15.10 17.58
CA LEU A 217 -24.92 -15.98 16.80
C LEU A 217 -24.50 -17.46 16.89
N MET A 218 -23.20 -17.74 17.03
CA MET A 218 -22.70 -19.10 17.27
C MET A 218 -23.02 -19.59 18.70
N ALA A 219 -22.71 -18.75 19.69
CA ALA A 219 -22.87 -19.10 21.11
C ALA A 219 -24.34 -19.36 21.48
N PHE A 220 -25.26 -18.56 20.95
CA PHE A 220 -26.70 -18.67 21.23
C PHE A 220 -27.46 -19.54 20.22
N ASP A 221 -26.75 -20.27 19.35
CA ASP A 221 -27.32 -21.19 18.36
C ASP A 221 -28.35 -20.53 17.43
N ILE A 222 -28.11 -19.28 17.04
CA ILE A 222 -28.98 -18.52 16.16
C ILE A 222 -28.60 -18.76 14.71
N ALA A 223 -29.55 -19.23 13.89
CA ALA A 223 -29.32 -19.47 12.48
C ALA A 223 -29.08 -18.16 11.72
N PRO A 224 -27.95 -18.00 10.98
CA PRO A 224 -27.60 -16.74 10.33
C PRO A 224 -28.56 -16.36 9.20
N GLY A 225 -29.32 -17.33 8.67
CA GLY A 225 -30.31 -17.09 7.61
C GLY A 225 -31.63 -16.49 8.09
N LEU A 226 -31.89 -16.44 9.42
CA LEU A 226 -33.14 -15.89 9.98
C LEU A 226 -33.36 -14.41 9.67
N PHE A 227 -32.27 -13.65 9.47
CA PHE A 227 -32.34 -12.21 9.22
C PHE A 227 -32.46 -11.84 7.73
N ARG A 228 -32.52 -12.83 6.86
CA ARG A 228 -32.64 -12.63 5.41
C ARG A 228 -34.09 -12.46 5.02
N SER A 229 -34.41 -11.37 4.34
CA SER A 229 -35.77 -11.06 3.93
C SER A 229 -36.32 -12.01 2.89
N ARG A 230 -35.49 -12.56 1.99
CA ARG A 230 -35.94 -13.39 0.86
C ARG A 230 -34.86 -14.38 0.43
N PRO A 231 -34.93 -15.65 0.80
CA PRO A 231 -34.14 -16.72 0.17
C PRO A 231 -34.42 -16.85 -1.33
N GLY A 232 -33.45 -17.27 -2.13
CA GLY A 232 -33.57 -17.31 -3.59
C GLY A 232 -34.53 -18.37 -4.13
N PHE A 233 -34.92 -19.33 -3.31
CA PHE A 233 -35.86 -20.42 -3.68
C PHE A 233 -37.33 -20.04 -3.42
N MET A 234 -37.64 -18.92 -2.80
CA MET A 234 -39.04 -18.58 -2.42
C MET A 234 -40.01 -18.48 -3.61
N CYS A 235 -39.53 -18.05 -4.75
CA CYS A 235 -40.32 -17.94 -5.97
C CYS A 235 -40.06 -19.06 -6.99
N TRP A 236 -39.27 -20.06 -6.62
CA TRP A 236 -39.07 -21.23 -7.44
C TRP A 236 -40.36 -22.06 -7.51
N THR A 237 -40.81 -22.43 -8.71
CA THR A 237 -42.10 -23.14 -8.90
C THR A 237 -42.19 -24.46 -8.14
N GLN A 238 -41.05 -25.11 -7.84
CA GLN A 238 -40.99 -26.34 -7.05
C GLN A 238 -40.67 -26.08 -5.58
N HIS A 239 -40.84 -24.84 -5.10
CA HIS A 239 -40.64 -24.49 -3.69
C HIS A 239 -41.62 -25.30 -2.80
N ARG A 240 -41.11 -25.73 -1.64
CA ARG A 240 -41.86 -26.49 -0.65
C ARG A 240 -42.01 -25.65 0.61
N GLU A 241 -43.09 -24.90 0.68
CA GLU A 241 -43.38 -23.96 1.77
C GLU A 241 -43.38 -24.64 3.14
N SER A 242 -43.99 -25.86 3.23
CA SER A 242 -44.07 -26.63 4.50
C SER A 242 -42.68 -27.01 5.01
N ASP A 243 -41.76 -27.43 4.12
CA ASP A 243 -40.39 -27.79 4.50
C ASP A 243 -39.63 -26.55 5.04
N TRP A 244 -39.81 -25.39 4.39
CA TRP A 244 -39.19 -24.14 4.82
C TRP A 244 -39.77 -23.68 6.16
N LYS A 245 -41.07 -23.65 6.34
CA LYS A 245 -41.73 -23.25 7.58
C LYS A 245 -41.26 -24.13 8.75
N ASN A 246 -41.21 -25.44 8.61
CA ASN A 246 -40.72 -26.35 9.65
C ASN A 246 -39.25 -26.01 10.07
N LEU A 247 -38.40 -25.66 9.08
CA LEU A 247 -37.01 -25.25 9.38
C LEU A 247 -36.94 -23.93 10.11
N LEU A 248 -37.80 -22.95 9.79
CA LEU A 248 -37.90 -21.69 10.51
C LEU A 248 -38.40 -21.90 11.95
N ASP A 249 -39.39 -22.71 12.14
CA ASP A 249 -39.93 -23.04 13.46
C ASP A 249 -38.86 -23.73 14.31
N GLU A 250 -38.15 -24.75 13.79
CA GLU A 250 -36.98 -25.38 14.44
C GLU A 250 -35.92 -24.34 14.84
N ALA A 251 -35.62 -23.41 13.94
CA ALA A 251 -34.57 -22.41 14.18
C ALA A 251 -34.97 -21.39 15.25
N ASN A 252 -36.22 -21.00 15.32
CA ASN A 252 -36.74 -20.10 16.35
C ASN A 252 -36.82 -20.83 17.71
N ASP A 253 -37.25 -22.08 17.77
CA ASP A 253 -37.24 -22.85 19.01
C ASP A 253 -35.84 -23.01 19.58
N ARG A 254 -34.84 -23.30 18.75
CA ARG A 254 -33.42 -23.38 19.16
C ARG A 254 -32.90 -22.08 19.71
N ARG A 255 -33.26 -20.96 19.09
CA ARG A 255 -32.89 -19.61 19.57
C ARG A 255 -33.46 -19.34 20.96
N CYS A 256 -34.69 -19.75 21.26
CA CYS A 256 -35.37 -19.51 22.54
C CYS A 256 -34.91 -20.41 23.67
N THR A 257 -34.46 -21.63 23.36
CA THR A 257 -34.16 -22.66 24.38
C THR A 257 -32.75 -22.59 24.94
N ARG A 258 -31.80 -21.96 24.22
CA ARG A 258 -30.41 -21.88 24.69
C ARG A 258 -30.20 -20.74 25.66
N GLN A 259 -30.53 -20.98 26.94
CA GLN A 259 -30.07 -20.15 28.07
C GLN A 259 -28.60 -20.52 28.38
N THR A 260 -27.66 -19.73 27.90
CA THR A 260 -26.27 -19.86 28.31
C THR A 260 -26.07 -19.04 29.58
N SER A 261 -25.38 -19.60 30.58
CA SER A 261 -24.74 -18.86 31.67
C SER A 261 -23.97 -17.67 31.05
N SER A 262 -23.93 -16.55 31.77
CA SER A 262 -23.39 -15.26 31.32
C SER A 262 -22.06 -15.39 30.54
N LEU A 263 -22.15 -15.23 29.23
CA LEU A 263 -20.97 -15.10 28.35
C LEU A 263 -20.63 -13.62 28.19
N ASP A 264 -19.41 -13.25 28.46
CA ASP A 264 -18.96 -11.89 28.19
C ASP A 264 -18.44 -11.76 26.77
N LEU A 265 -19.28 -11.22 25.91
CA LEU A 265 -18.96 -10.90 24.51
C LEU A 265 -18.77 -9.40 24.36
N VAL A 266 -17.51 -8.98 24.26
CA VAL A 266 -17.14 -7.57 24.30
C VAL A 266 -16.57 -7.12 22.94
N GLY A 267 -17.09 -6.00 22.43
CA GLY A 267 -16.56 -5.31 21.26
C GLY A 267 -16.22 -3.85 21.59
N THR A 268 -15.00 -3.44 21.33
CA THR A 268 -14.61 -2.03 21.50
C THR A 268 -13.95 -1.47 20.25
N ASP A 269 -14.07 -0.17 20.04
CA ASP A 269 -13.35 0.59 19.02
C ASP A 269 -13.15 2.02 19.51
N LYS A 270 -12.08 2.67 19.06
CA LYS A 270 -11.81 4.07 19.43
C LYS A 270 -12.72 5.06 18.70
N ASP A 271 -13.27 4.68 17.54
CA ASP A 271 -14.13 5.53 16.71
C ASP A 271 -15.60 5.41 17.16
N PRO A 272 -16.20 6.50 17.71
CA PRO A 272 -17.58 6.46 18.17
C PRO A 272 -18.59 6.20 17.05
N SER A 273 -18.26 6.58 15.81
CA SER A 273 -19.17 6.42 14.66
C SER A 273 -19.36 4.95 14.27
N VAL A 274 -18.30 4.14 14.37
CA VAL A 274 -18.40 2.70 14.08
C VAL A 274 -19.07 1.94 15.22
N ILE A 275 -18.95 2.41 16.47
CA ILE A 275 -19.64 1.83 17.65
C ILE A 275 -21.16 2.00 17.51
N VAL A 276 -21.65 3.16 17.10
CA VAL A 276 -23.08 3.34 16.80
C VAL A 276 -23.57 2.33 15.77
N ASN A 277 -22.82 2.15 14.69
CA ASN A 277 -23.15 1.16 13.67
C ASN A 277 -23.10 -0.28 14.19
N ALA A 278 -22.14 -0.62 15.05
CA ALA A 278 -22.01 -1.94 15.64
C ALA A 278 -23.20 -2.27 16.54
N ARG A 279 -23.66 -1.32 17.36
CA ARG A 279 -24.87 -1.47 18.20
C ARG A 279 -26.13 -1.68 17.37
N VAL A 280 -26.34 -0.87 16.33
CA VAL A 280 -27.48 -1.03 15.41
C VAL A 280 -27.44 -2.40 14.70
N ASN A 281 -26.25 -2.89 14.32
CA ASN A 281 -26.10 -4.21 13.74
C ASN A 281 -26.44 -5.33 14.76
N ALA A 282 -25.99 -5.19 16.00
CA ALA A 282 -26.32 -6.14 17.08
C ALA A 282 -27.82 -6.16 17.40
N GLU A 283 -28.48 -5.00 17.42
CA GLU A 283 -29.94 -4.88 17.60
C GLU A 283 -30.69 -5.61 16.48
N ARG A 284 -30.30 -5.40 15.21
CA ARG A 284 -30.91 -6.07 14.05
C ARG A 284 -30.65 -7.57 14.04
N ALA A 285 -29.52 -8.02 14.56
CA ALA A 285 -29.23 -9.43 14.77
C ALA A 285 -29.96 -9.99 16.01
N GLY A 286 -30.72 -9.15 16.73
CA GLY A 286 -31.48 -9.54 17.91
C GLY A 286 -30.63 -10.11 19.04
N ILE A 287 -29.40 -9.54 19.22
CA ILE A 287 -28.42 -10.00 20.21
C ILE A 287 -27.87 -8.87 21.07
N SER A 288 -28.50 -7.69 21.06
CA SER A 288 -28.02 -6.52 21.83
C SER A 288 -27.92 -6.75 23.33
N GLU A 289 -28.74 -7.61 23.89
CA GLU A 289 -28.71 -7.99 25.34
C GLU A 289 -27.56 -8.96 25.66
N HIS A 290 -26.97 -9.56 24.64
CA HIS A 290 -25.92 -10.59 24.78
C HIS A 290 -24.51 -10.09 24.48
N VAL A 291 -24.36 -8.82 24.07
CA VAL A 291 -23.07 -8.25 23.66
C VAL A 291 -22.87 -6.88 24.28
N ASN A 292 -21.67 -6.63 24.78
CA ASN A 292 -21.27 -5.33 25.32
C ASN A 292 -20.41 -4.59 24.28
N ILE A 293 -21.00 -3.58 23.62
CA ILE A 293 -20.30 -2.80 22.58
C ILE A 293 -20.18 -1.35 23.03
N PHE A 294 -18.94 -0.85 23.22
CA PHE A 294 -18.69 0.50 23.70
C PHE A 294 -17.40 1.11 23.15
N GLN A 295 -17.29 2.44 23.24
CA GLN A 295 -16.12 3.17 22.78
C GLN A 295 -14.96 3.00 23.77
N GLN A 296 -13.82 2.50 23.27
CA GLN A 296 -12.58 2.38 24.04
C GLN A 296 -11.38 2.26 23.10
N ASP A 297 -10.25 2.87 23.43
CA ASP A 297 -8.97 2.57 22.76
C ASP A 297 -8.51 1.16 23.16
N PHE A 298 -8.04 0.37 22.18
CA PHE A 298 -7.60 -1.00 22.43
C PHE A 298 -6.49 -1.09 23.50
N ARG A 299 -5.68 -0.02 23.66
CA ARG A 299 -4.60 0.04 24.65
C ARG A 299 -5.13 -0.02 26.10
N ASP A 300 -6.39 0.35 26.30
CA ASP A 300 -7.04 0.32 27.61
C ASP A 300 -7.81 -0.98 27.87
N SER A 301 -7.82 -1.89 26.90
CA SER A 301 -8.54 -3.17 27.01
C SER A 301 -7.99 -4.05 28.12
N LYS A 302 -8.92 -4.72 28.79
CA LYS A 302 -8.67 -5.71 29.85
C LYS A 302 -9.46 -6.98 29.56
N PRO A 303 -9.03 -8.14 30.05
CA PRO A 303 -9.84 -9.34 30.01
C PRO A 303 -11.23 -9.09 30.65
N PRO A 304 -12.33 -9.44 29.96
CA PRO A 304 -13.67 -9.35 30.55
C PRO A 304 -13.85 -10.23 31.81
N THR A 305 -13.15 -11.37 31.81
CA THR A 305 -13.18 -12.33 32.93
C THR A 305 -11.77 -12.83 33.25
N GLU A 306 -11.57 -13.33 34.49
CA GLU A 306 -10.31 -13.96 34.90
C GLU A 306 -10.14 -15.39 34.38
N GLY A 307 -11.21 -16.02 33.86
CA GLY A 307 -11.27 -17.45 33.50
C GLY A 307 -10.70 -17.83 32.14
N GLY A 308 -10.01 -16.93 31.42
CA GLY A 308 -9.53 -17.16 30.06
C GLY A 308 -10.61 -16.92 29.01
N GLY A 309 -10.18 -16.81 27.73
CA GLY A 309 -11.09 -16.51 26.63
C GLY A 309 -10.38 -16.36 25.29
N LEU A 310 -11.08 -15.75 24.32
CA LEU A 310 -10.58 -15.46 23.01
C LEU A 310 -10.50 -13.95 22.75
N LEU A 311 -9.30 -13.42 22.59
CA LEU A 311 -9.10 -12.12 21.96
C LEU A 311 -9.03 -12.32 20.45
N VAL A 312 -10.01 -11.81 19.70
CA VAL A 312 -10.04 -11.92 18.25
C VAL A 312 -10.23 -10.56 17.62
N THR A 313 -9.40 -10.20 16.64
CA THR A 313 -9.53 -8.88 16.02
C THR A 313 -9.03 -8.86 14.59
N ASN A 314 -9.55 -7.89 13.82
CA ASN A 314 -9.12 -7.54 12.48
C ASN A 314 -8.57 -6.11 12.48
N PRO A 315 -7.31 -5.91 12.91
CA PRO A 315 -6.71 -4.59 12.97
C PRO A 315 -6.69 -3.91 11.61
N PRO A 316 -6.68 -2.59 11.55
CA PRO A 316 -6.60 -1.87 10.28
C PRO A 316 -5.33 -2.23 9.50
N TYR A 317 -5.50 -2.40 8.18
CA TYR A 317 -4.43 -2.67 7.23
C TYR A 317 -4.73 -1.94 5.89
N GLY A 318 -3.68 -1.43 5.22
CA GLY A 318 -3.79 -0.73 3.94
C GLY A 318 -3.68 0.80 4.03
N GLU A 319 -3.88 1.50 2.91
CA GLU A 319 -3.61 2.93 2.73
C GLU A 319 -4.48 3.90 3.58
N ARG A 320 -5.42 3.38 4.35
CA ARG A 320 -6.45 4.16 5.06
C ARG A 320 -6.04 4.72 6.42
N LEU A 321 -4.95 4.25 6.99
CA LEU A 321 -4.52 4.64 8.33
C LEU A 321 -3.01 4.86 8.36
N GLY A 322 -2.61 6.11 8.15
CA GLY A 322 -1.29 6.59 8.51
C GLY A 322 -0.12 6.00 7.71
N SER A 323 1.04 6.35 8.16
CA SER A 323 2.31 5.86 7.61
C SER A 323 2.55 4.38 7.98
N GLU A 324 3.36 3.69 7.20
CA GLU A 324 3.86 2.32 7.49
C GLU A 324 4.38 2.19 8.94
N ARG A 325 4.99 3.25 9.47
CA ARG A 325 5.52 3.31 10.84
C ARG A 325 4.42 3.27 11.91
N GLU A 326 3.30 3.93 11.65
CA GLU A 326 2.15 3.94 12.58
C GLU A 326 1.47 2.57 12.62
N LEU A 327 1.34 1.90 11.47
CA LEU A 327 0.83 0.54 11.41
C LEU A 327 1.73 -0.44 12.18
N ARG A 328 3.05 -0.39 12.01
CA ARG A 328 3.99 -1.23 12.77
C ARG A 328 3.89 -0.98 14.26
N ARG A 329 3.78 0.29 14.66
CA ARG A 329 3.60 0.66 16.07
C ARG A 329 2.28 0.13 16.63
N LEU A 330 1.18 0.22 15.89
CA LEU A 330 -0.12 -0.32 16.31
C LEU A 330 -0.04 -1.82 16.58
N TYR A 331 0.60 -2.60 15.70
CA TYR A 331 0.76 -4.05 15.90
C TYR A 331 1.71 -4.37 17.05
N ALA A 332 2.76 -3.58 17.27
CA ALA A 332 3.67 -3.74 18.40
C ALA A 332 2.95 -3.43 19.73
N ASP A 333 2.17 -2.33 19.77
CA ASP A 333 1.36 -1.95 20.95
C ASP A 333 0.30 -3.04 21.25
N LEU A 334 -0.36 -3.59 20.20
CA LEU A 334 -1.32 -4.68 20.34
C LEU A 334 -0.64 -5.95 20.92
N GLY A 335 0.52 -6.32 20.39
CA GLY A 335 1.28 -7.44 20.92
C GLY A 335 1.76 -7.22 22.35
N GLY A 336 2.16 -6.01 22.70
CA GLY A 336 2.50 -5.61 24.05
C GLY A 336 1.32 -5.77 25.03
N LEU A 337 0.15 -5.25 24.65
CA LEU A 337 -1.09 -5.39 25.40
C LEU A 337 -1.45 -6.87 25.65
N ILE A 338 -1.45 -7.69 24.58
CA ILE A 338 -1.81 -9.11 24.67
C ILE A 338 -0.88 -9.82 25.67
N LYS A 339 0.43 -9.63 25.55
CA LYS A 339 1.43 -10.26 26.42
C LYS A 339 1.32 -9.86 27.89
N THR A 340 0.94 -8.62 28.17
CA THR A 340 0.94 -8.08 29.54
C THR A 340 -0.37 -8.27 30.28
N ARG A 341 -1.51 -8.41 29.57
CA ARG A 341 -2.82 -8.41 30.22
C ARG A 341 -3.67 -9.64 29.94
N PHE A 342 -3.34 -10.46 28.93
CA PHE A 342 -4.18 -11.58 28.48
C PHE A 342 -3.49 -12.94 28.69
N ASP A 343 -2.70 -13.07 29.76
CA ASP A 343 -2.09 -14.36 30.07
C ASP A 343 -3.15 -15.46 30.25
N GLY A 344 -2.87 -16.66 29.72
CA GLY A 344 -3.83 -17.77 29.69
C GLY A 344 -4.94 -17.67 28.64
N TRP A 345 -5.05 -16.57 27.89
CA TRP A 345 -6.01 -16.40 26.81
C TRP A 345 -5.50 -16.98 25.47
N LYS A 346 -6.42 -17.20 24.53
CA LYS A 346 -6.07 -17.39 23.13
C LYS A 346 -6.21 -16.06 22.40
N ALA A 347 -5.31 -15.80 21.44
CA ALA A 347 -5.40 -14.61 20.60
C ALA A 347 -5.43 -15.01 19.10
N ALA A 348 -6.28 -14.33 18.34
CA ALA A 348 -6.50 -14.57 16.92
C ALA A 348 -6.49 -13.24 16.16
N ILE A 349 -5.42 -12.98 15.40
CA ILE A 349 -5.23 -11.71 14.69
C ILE A 349 -5.35 -11.97 13.18
N PHE A 350 -6.38 -11.38 12.58
CA PHE A 350 -6.63 -11.47 11.14
C PHE A 350 -6.12 -10.23 10.43
N THR A 351 -5.33 -10.37 9.36
CA THR A 351 -4.74 -9.22 8.68
C THR A 351 -4.48 -9.46 7.21
N GLY A 352 -4.67 -8.43 6.37
CA GLY A 352 -4.20 -8.35 4.99
C GLY A 352 -2.73 -7.96 4.84
N ARG A 353 -2.01 -7.72 5.96
CA ARG A 353 -0.57 -7.41 6.02
C ARG A 353 0.17 -8.47 6.85
N PRO A 354 0.45 -9.64 6.27
CA PRO A 354 1.10 -10.75 7.00
C PRO A 354 2.48 -10.41 7.56
N ASP A 355 3.16 -9.45 6.97
CA ASP A 355 4.46 -8.92 7.42
C ASP A 355 4.39 -8.27 8.80
N LEU A 356 3.23 -7.65 9.15
CA LEU A 356 2.99 -7.03 10.45
C LEU A 356 2.78 -8.05 11.59
N GLY A 357 2.48 -9.31 11.27
CA GLY A 357 2.34 -10.36 12.27
C GLY A 357 3.60 -10.57 13.13
N LYS A 358 4.77 -10.20 12.65
CA LYS A 358 6.03 -10.27 13.40
C LYS A 358 6.13 -9.19 14.50
N GLU A 359 5.46 -8.05 14.28
CA GLU A 359 5.49 -6.92 15.23
C GLU A 359 4.74 -7.25 16.53
N LEU A 360 3.86 -8.26 16.51
CA LEU A 360 3.16 -8.72 17.73
C LEU A 360 4.12 -9.29 18.78
N GLY A 361 5.33 -9.67 18.40
CA GLY A 361 6.34 -10.18 19.34
C GLY A 361 5.93 -11.50 20.03
N MET A 362 5.12 -12.31 19.35
CA MET A 362 4.67 -13.64 19.82
C MET A 362 4.86 -14.67 18.71
N ARG A 363 5.14 -15.92 19.07
CA ARG A 363 5.21 -17.05 18.13
C ARG A 363 3.81 -17.59 17.88
N ALA A 364 3.33 -17.47 16.65
CA ALA A 364 2.05 -18.05 16.25
C ALA A 364 2.11 -19.58 16.27
N ILE A 365 1.14 -20.23 16.90
CA ILE A 365 1.00 -21.69 16.92
C ILE A 365 0.59 -22.18 15.54
N LEU A 366 -0.37 -21.51 14.92
CA LEU A 366 -0.90 -21.83 13.62
C LEU A 366 -1.18 -20.57 12.80
N THR A 367 -1.05 -20.71 11.49
CA THR A 367 -1.37 -19.63 10.55
C THR A 367 -2.25 -20.18 9.44
N ASN A 368 -3.40 -19.55 9.22
CA ASN A 368 -4.32 -19.91 8.14
C ASN A 368 -4.38 -18.83 7.06
N LYS A 369 -4.44 -19.25 5.80
CA LYS A 369 -4.58 -18.35 4.65
C LYS A 369 -6.05 -18.17 4.29
N PHE A 370 -6.44 -16.94 3.99
CA PHE A 370 -7.78 -16.57 3.57
C PHE A 370 -7.72 -15.54 2.44
N ASN A 371 -8.85 -15.39 1.72
CA ASN A 371 -9.04 -14.27 0.80
C ASN A 371 -10.27 -13.46 1.23
N ASN A 372 -10.07 -12.20 1.57
CA ASN A 372 -11.17 -11.25 1.79
C ASN A 372 -11.37 -10.40 0.53
N GLY A 373 -12.22 -10.89 -0.38
CA GLY A 373 -12.32 -10.32 -1.72
C GLY A 373 -11.06 -10.60 -2.54
N ALA A 374 -10.40 -9.54 -3.02
CA ALA A 374 -9.13 -9.61 -3.74
C ALA A 374 -7.89 -9.61 -2.82
N ILE A 375 -8.07 -9.41 -1.52
CA ILE A 375 -6.97 -9.26 -0.57
C ILE A 375 -6.59 -10.62 0.01
N ASP A 376 -5.30 -10.98 -0.12
CA ASP A 376 -4.72 -12.14 0.56
C ASP A 376 -4.53 -11.82 2.04
N CYS A 377 -5.22 -12.55 2.91
CA CYS A 377 -5.18 -12.35 4.35
C CYS A 377 -4.59 -13.55 5.08
N ARG A 378 -4.11 -13.31 6.29
CA ARG A 378 -3.70 -14.36 7.23
C ARG A 378 -4.34 -14.20 8.57
N LEU A 379 -4.71 -15.34 9.16
CA LEU A 379 -5.09 -15.45 10.55
C LEU A 379 -3.90 -16.04 11.31
N PHE A 380 -3.36 -15.27 12.25
CA PHE A 380 -2.35 -15.73 13.21
C PHE A 380 -3.05 -16.12 14.49
N ARG A 381 -2.78 -17.33 14.99
CA ARG A 381 -3.35 -17.84 16.25
C ARG A 381 -2.25 -18.04 17.27
N PHE A 382 -2.48 -17.57 18.50
CA PHE A 382 -1.53 -17.59 19.59
C PHE A 382 -2.18 -18.19 20.85
N GLU A 383 -1.40 -18.90 21.64
CA GLU A 383 -1.65 -19.06 23.06
C GLU A 383 -0.84 -18.00 23.79
N VAL A 384 -1.50 -17.28 24.67
CA VAL A 384 -0.87 -16.19 25.40
C VAL A 384 -0.28 -16.75 26.68
N ASN A 385 0.98 -17.12 26.61
CA ASN A 385 1.81 -17.47 27.76
C ASN A 385 3.27 -17.15 27.44
N GLU A 386 4.09 -17.00 28.46
CA GLU A 386 5.49 -16.56 28.32
C GLU A 386 6.33 -17.43 27.38
N SER A 387 6.04 -18.74 27.27
CA SER A 387 6.81 -19.68 26.42
C SER A 387 6.67 -19.36 24.93
N PHE A 388 5.61 -18.68 24.53
CA PHE A 388 5.39 -18.26 23.15
C PHE A 388 5.77 -16.79 22.90
N PHE A 389 6.19 -16.06 23.93
CA PHE A 389 6.66 -14.70 23.73
C PHE A 389 8.02 -14.74 23.03
N VAL A 390 8.11 -14.01 21.95
CA VAL A 390 9.42 -13.68 21.38
C VAL A 390 9.99 -12.64 22.32
N SER A 391 11.00 -13.03 23.10
CA SER A 391 11.70 -12.15 24.02
C SER A 391 12.01 -10.83 23.29
N THR A 392 11.34 -9.76 23.69
CA THR A 392 11.69 -8.39 23.36
C THR A 392 12.78 -7.83 24.30
N VAL A 393 13.36 -8.68 25.14
CA VAL A 393 14.72 -8.39 25.57
C VAL A 393 15.46 -8.26 24.24
N PRO A 394 16.11 -7.13 23.92
CA PRO A 394 17.05 -7.12 22.83
C PRO A 394 18.01 -8.25 23.24
N ASN A 395 17.73 -9.45 22.74
CA ASN A 395 18.79 -10.36 22.53
C ASN A 395 19.77 -9.44 21.83
N GLU A 396 20.93 -9.23 22.38
CA GLU A 396 22.06 -8.78 21.62
C GLU A 396 22.11 -9.76 20.46
N LYS A 397 21.21 -9.52 19.46
CA LYS A 397 21.24 -10.25 18.20
C LYS A 397 22.63 -9.91 17.76
N LYS A 398 23.52 -10.89 17.83
CA LYS A 398 24.81 -10.83 17.16
C LYS A 398 24.53 -10.12 15.86
N VAL A 399 24.92 -8.84 15.83
CA VAL A 399 24.83 -8.00 14.66
C VAL A 399 25.38 -8.87 13.57
N SER A 400 24.65 -9.08 12.47
CA SER A 400 25.14 -10.01 11.45
C SER A 400 26.57 -9.61 11.09
N SER A 401 27.40 -10.57 10.70
CA SER A 401 28.79 -10.25 10.34
C SER A 401 28.85 -9.12 9.31
N GLY A 402 27.87 -9.05 8.40
CA GLY A 402 27.74 -7.98 7.42
C GLY A 402 27.39 -6.61 8.06
N ALA A 403 26.42 -6.57 8.95
CA ALA A 403 26.04 -5.34 9.65
C ALA A 403 27.17 -4.84 10.58
N GLN A 404 27.92 -5.78 11.21
CA GLN A 404 29.10 -5.41 11.99
C GLN A 404 30.22 -4.86 11.09
N MET A 405 30.41 -5.42 9.89
CA MET A 405 31.35 -4.86 8.91
C MET A 405 30.93 -3.45 8.47
N LEU A 406 29.64 -3.19 8.25
CA LEU A 406 29.12 -1.86 7.94
C LEU A 406 29.37 -0.89 9.11
N ALA A 407 29.04 -1.28 10.34
CA ALA A 407 29.29 -0.47 11.54
C ALA A 407 30.78 -0.09 11.67
N ASN A 408 31.67 -1.05 11.50
CA ASN A 408 33.13 -0.83 11.54
C ASN A 408 33.60 0.11 10.42
N ARG A 409 33.06 -0.04 9.22
CA ARG A 409 33.34 0.85 8.08
C ARG A 409 32.87 2.27 8.35
N LEU A 410 31.67 2.45 8.85
CA LEU A 410 31.12 3.76 9.21
C LEU A 410 31.95 4.45 10.30
N LYS A 411 32.33 3.74 11.36
CA LYS A 411 33.20 4.25 12.41
C LYS A 411 34.57 4.69 11.87
N LYS A 412 35.15 3.88 10.93
CA LYS A 412 36.40 4.25 10.26
C LYS A 412 36.26 5.50 9.42
N ASN A 413 35.20 5.58 8.61
CA ASN A 413 34.91 6.76 7.79
C ASN A 413 34.66 8.00 8.66
N GLN A 414 33.90 7.87 9.74
CA GLN A 414 33.64 8.97 10.69
C GLN A 414 34.91 9.50 11.34
N ARG A 415 35.87 8.62 11.65
CA ARG A 415 37.19 9.05 12.15
C ARG A 415 37.98 9.79 11.08
N LEU A 416 38.05 9.27 9.86
CA LEU A 416 38.86 9.85 8.77
C LEU A 416 38.22 11.12 8.19
N LEU A 417 36.97 11.02 7.73
CA LEU A 417 36.27 12.15 7.10
C LEU A 417 35.83 13.19 8.13
N GLY A 418 35.45 12.76 9.34
CA GLY A 418 35.12 13.71 10.42
C GLY A 418 36.30 14.54 10.90
N ARG A 419 37.54 14.00 10.94
CA ARG A 419 38.77 14.79 11.22
C ARG A 419 39.06 15.77 10.10
N TRP A 420 38.94 15.36 8.86
CA TRP A 420 39.12 16.19 7.69
C TRP A 420 38.06 17.29 7.65
N ALA A 421 36.79 16.97 7.84
CA ALA A 421 35.69 17.93 7.84
C ALA A 421 35.88 19.01 8.91
N ARG A 422 36.23 18.62 10.15
CA ARG A 422 36.53 19.58 11.23
C ARG A 422 37.69 20.50 10.88
N ARG A 423 38.80 19.95 10.34
CA ARG A 423 39.99 20.74 9.96
C ARG A 423 39.70 21.74 8.85
N LYS A 424 38.79 21.37 7.92
CA LYS A 424 38.39 22.20 6.77
C LYS A 424 37.12 23.03 7.04
N ASN A 425 36.58 22.97 8.26
CA ASN A 425 35.31 23.59 8.64
C ASN A 425 34.15 23.21 7.71
N ILE A 426 34.05 21.91 7.36
CA ILE A 426 33.00 21.34 6.51
C ILE A 426 31.92 20.74 7.41
N GLN A 427 30.67 21.22 7.25
CA GLN A 427 29.53 20.82 8.06
C GLN A 427 28.65 19.77 7.38
N CYS A 428 28.57 19.77 6.03
CA CYS A 428 27.78 18.85 5.26
C CYS A 428 28.68 18.02 4.33
N TYR A 429 28.68 16.68 4.48
CA TYR A 429 29.57 15.83 3.69
C TYR A 429 29.05 14.40 3.57
N ARG A 430 29.49 13.68 2.54
CA ARG A 430 29.21 12.27 2.34
C ARG A 430 30.08 11.41 3.23
N LEU A 431 29.45 10.64 4.12
CA LEU A 431 30.14 9.74 5.04
C LEU A 431 30.42 8.36 4.42
N TYR A 432 29.50 7.87 3.58
CA TYR A 432 29.53 6.52 3.03
C TYR A 432 28.96 6.52 1.61
N ASP A 433 29.60 5.82 0.69
CA ASP A 433 29.17 5.72 -0.71
C ASP A 433 29.42 4.32 -1.29
N ALA A 434 28.54 3.37 -0.91
CA ALA A 434 28.63 1.96 -1.31
C ALA A 434 30.03 1.35 -1.10
N ASP A 435 30.68 1.70 0.02
CA ASP A 435 32.03 1.22 0.37
C ASP A 435 32.12 -0.31 0.47
N LEU A 436 31.02 -0.95 0.83
CA LEU A 436 30.83 -2.38 0.86
C LEU A 436 29.82 -2.78 -0.23
N PRO A 437 30.16 -3.70 -1.13
CA PRO A 437 29.27 -4.09 -2.23
C PRO A 437 27.90 -4.59 -1.79
N GLU A 438 27.83 -5.19 -0.60
CA GLU A 438 26.59 -5.71 -0.03
C GLU A 438 25.65 -4.61 0.49
N TYR A 439 26.16 -3.43 0.78
CA TYR A 439 25.41 -2.29 1.30
C TYR A 439 25.48 -1.14 0.31
N ALA A 440 24.67 -1.20 -0.72
CA ALA A 440 24.60 -0.23 -1.81
C ALA A 440 23.86 1.05 -1.35
N LEU A 441 24.44 1.77 -0.40
CA LEU A 441 23.87 2.97 0.20
C LEU A 441 24.78 4.19 -0.01
N ALA A 442 24.20 5.38 -0.07
CA ALA A 442 24.87 6.63 0.21
C ALA A 442 24.38 7.18 1.56
N ILE A 443 25.28 7.66 2.41
CA ILE A 443 24.95 8.28 3.69
C ILE A 443 25.60 9.63 3.74
N ASP A 444 24.79 10.67 3.72
CA ASP A 444 25.19 12.07 3.77
C ASP A 444 24.86 12.65 5.15
N LEU A 445 25.82 13.35 5.76
CA LEU A 445 25.65 14.05 7.02
C LEU A 445 25.42 15.53 6.78
N TYR A 446 24.46 16.10 7.49
CA TYR A 446 24.09 17.52 7.43
C TYR A 446 24.10 18.12 8.83
N HIS A 447 24.91 19.12 9.06
CA HIS A 447 25.00 19.85 10.31
C HIS A 447 24.26 21.18 10.22
N GLY A 448 23.41 21.45 11.18
CA GLY A 448 22.75 22.70 11.47
C GLY A 448 22.56 22.80 12.98
N LYS A 449 21.37 23.17 13.44
CA LYS A 449 21.02 23.08 14.88
C LYS A 449 21.19 21.67 15.43
N TYR A 450 20.99 20.68 14.57
CA TYR A 450 21.16 19.25 14.86
C TYR A 450 21.94 18.57 13.75
N LEU A 451 22.54 17.43 14.07
CA LEU A 451 23.14 16.54 13.09
C LEU A 451 22.06 15.63 12.50
N TRP A 452 21.96 15.59 11.17
CA TRP A 452 21.06 14.75 10.39
C TRP A 452 21.85 13.76 9.54
N ALA A 453 21.32 12.57 9.35
CA ALA A 453 21.83 11.62 8.37
C ALA A 453 20.75 11.37 7.30
N HIS A 454 21.09 11.61 6.05
CA HIS A 454 20.27 11.28 4.90
C HIS A 454 20.82 10.03 4.21
N VAL A 455 20.02 8.97 4.19
CA VAL A 455 20.38 7.65 3.67
C VAL A 455 19.65 7.42 2.37
N GLN A 456 20.37 7.15 1.30
CA GLN A 456 19.81 6.81 -0.01
C GLN A 456 20.23 5.40 -0.40
N GLU A 457 19.30 4.59 -0.87
CA GLU A 457 19.58 3.28 -1.45
C GLU A 457 19.84 3.39 -2.95
N TYR A 458 20.96 2.83 -3.41
CA TYR A 458 21.19 2.62 -4.84
C TYR A 458 20.45 1.38 -5.32
N LYS A 459 19.80 1.47 -6.48
CA LYS A 459 19.10 0.35 -7.09
C LYS A 459 20.04 -0.85 -7.21
N ALA A 460 19.69 -1.96 -6.58
CA ALA A 460 20.44 -3.20 -6.67
C ALA A 460 20.55 -3.67 -8.13
N PRO A 461 21.73 -4.17 -8.57
CA PRO A 461 21.87 -4.79 -9.88
C PRO A 461 20.88 -5.94 -10.06
N LYS A 462 20.43 -6.20 -11.30
CA LYS A 462 19.45 -7.26 -11.62
C LYS A 462 19.84 -8.68 -11.13
N LYS A 463 21.10 -8.90 -10.81
CA LYS A 463 21.65 -10.19 -10.29
C LYS A 463 21.50 -10.35 -8.77
N VAL A 464 21.13 -9.31 -8.04
CA VAL A 464 20.99 -9.34 -6.58
C VAL A 464 19.57 -9.73 -6.21
N ASP A 465 19.42 -10.72 -5.34
CA ASP A 465 18.13 -11.11 -4.77
C ASP A 465 17.50 -9.94 -4.00
N VAL A 466 16.33 -9.54 -4.44
CA VAL A 466 15.56 -8.41 -3.87
C VAL A 466 15.29 -8.62 -2.38
N HIS A 467 15.07 -9.86 -1.95
CA HIS A 467 14.80 -10.18 -0.55
C HIS A 467 16.05 -9.99 0.32
N ARG A 468 17.22 -10.40 -0.17
CA ARG A 468 18.51 -10.18 0.51
C ARG A 468 18.86 -8.68 0.57
N ALA A 469 18.63 -7.93 -0.49
CA ALA A 469 18.84 -6.47 -0.51
C ALA A 469 17.99 -5.79 0.58
N LYS A 470 16.72 -6.17 0.70
CA LYS A 470 15.81 -5.63 1.72
C LYS A 470 16.28 -5.95 3.15
N ILE A 471 16.70 -7.19 3.41
CA ILE A 471 17.23 -7.58 4.74
C ILE A 471 18.44 -6.72 5.10
N ARG A 472 19.38 -6.52 4.16
CA ARG A 472 20.58 -5.71 4.40
C ARG A 472 20.29 -4.25 4.63
N LEU A 473 19.30 -3.70 3.93
CA LEU A 473 18.83 -2.35 4.19
C LEU A 473 18.25 -2.22 5.60
N GLU A 474 17.39 -3.15 6.01
CA GLU A 474 16.80 -3.17 7.35
C GLU A 474 17.89 -3.28 8.44
N GLU A 475 18.90 -4.14 8.22
CA GLU A 475 20.07 -4.27 9.10
C GLU A 475 20.85 -2.94 9.18
N ALA A 476 21.11 -2.30 8.03
CA ALA A 476 21.82 -1.03 7.97
C ALA A 476 21.08 0.06 8.76
N LEU A 477 19.78 0.26 8.49
CA LEU A 477 18.98 1.28 9.16
C LEU A 477 18.90 1.06 10.68
N LYS A 478 18.96 -0.20 11.12
CA LYS A 478 18.91 -0.55 12.54
C LYS A 478 20.20 -0.18 13.29
N ILE A 479 21.37 -0.35 12.67
CA ILE A 479 22.67 -0.06 13.34
C ILE A 479 23.09 1.42 13.24
N LEU A 480 22.53 2.18 12.28
CA LEU A 480 22.93 3.58 12.04
C LEU A 480 22.79 4.48 13.26
N PRO A 481 21.69 4.47 14.05
CA PRO A 481 21.52 5.36 15.20
C PRO A 481 22.67 5.24 16.21
N GLU A 482 22.97 4.01 16.62
CA GLU A 482 24.02 3.73 17.59
C GLU A 482 25.41 3.99 16.98
N THR A 483 25.64 3.56 15.73
CA THR A 483 26.95 3.68 15.07
C THR A 483 27.35 5.13 14.84
N LEU A 484 26.39 5.99 14.49
CA LEU A 484 26.62 7.41 14.18
C LEU A 484 26.42 8.32 15.39
N GLY A 485 25.78 7.85 16.46
CA GLY A 485 25.39 8.67 17.61
C GLY A 485 24.29 9.68 17.24
N ILE A 486 23.38 9.30 16.32
CA ILE A 486 22.29 10.16 15.81
C ILE A 486 20.96 9.56 16.25
N ALA A 487 20.09 10.38 16.84
CA ALA A 487 18.77 9.93 17.22
C ALA A 487 17.96 9.41 16.00
N PRO A 488 17.20 8.29 16.12
CA PRO A 488 16.51 7.65 15.00
C PRO A 488 15.62 8.60 14.18
N GLU A 489 14.99 9.57 14.83
CA GLU A 489 14.15 10.58 14.19
C GLU A 489 14.92 11.59 13.35
N ARG A 490 16.25 11.60 13.42
CA ARG A 490 17.15 12.45 12.61
C ARG A 490 17.86 11.67 11.50
N ILE A 491 17.54 10.41 11.35
CA ILE A 491 17.97 9.60 10.21
C ILE A 491 16.81 9.53 9.23
N ARG A 492 17.01 10.07 8.03
CA ARG A 492 16.02 10.07 6.96
C ARG A 492 16.44 9.11 5.87
N PHE A 493 15.53 8.22 5.49
CA PHE A 493 15.78 7.22 4.47
C PHE A 493 14.95 7.48 3.22
N LYS A 494 15.56 7.33 2.04
CA LYS A 494 14.92 7.48 0.75
C LYS A 494 15.37 6.41 -0.24
N VAL A 495 14.41 5.84 -0.98
CA VAL A 495 14.69 4.93 -2.09
C VAL A 495 14.82 5.76 -3.37
N ARG A 496 15.95 5.68 -4.05
CA ARG A 496 16.18 6.36 -5.32
C ARG A 496 15.52 5.56 -6.46
N GLN A 497 14.21 5.74 -6.68
CA GLN A 497 13.51 5.18 -7.83
C GLN A 497 13.69 6.11 -9.05
N ARG A 498 14.03 5.52 -10.23
CA ARG A 498 13.89 6.22 -11.51
C ARG A 498 12.40 6.37 -11.81
N GLN A 499 11.84 7.53 -11.55
CA GLN A 499 10.52 7.85 -12.07
C GLN A 499 10.62 8.10 -13.58
N ARG A 500 9.74 7.47 -14.35
CA ARG A 500 9.53 7.76 -15.77
C ARG A 500 8.30 8.66 -15.86
N GLY A 501 8.47 9.90 -16.33
CA GLY A 501 7.35 10.79 -16.61
C GLY A 501 7.34 12.09 -15.79
N SER A 502 6.33 12.91 -16.02
CA SER A 502 6.11 14.28 -15.52
C SER A 502 5.93 14.43 -14.00
N ASP A 503 5.89 13.36 -13.24
CA ASP A 503 5.63 13.37 -11.79
C ASP A 503 6.80 13.95 -10.95
N GLN A 504 7.88 14.31 -11.62
CA GLN A 504 9.05 14.92 -10.98
C GLN A 504 8.81 16.37 -10.50
N TYR A 505 7.75 17.03 -10.98
CA TYR A 505 7.48 18.46 -10.78
C TYR A 505 6.15 18.79 -10.11
N GLU A 506 5.28 17.83 -9.84
CA GLU A 506 3.98 18.06 -9.22
C GLU A 506 3.89 17.38 -7.86
N ARG A 507 4.15 18.14 -6.81
CA ARG A 507 3.52 18.13 -5.47
C ARG A 507 4.36 18.96 -4.50
N ALA A 508 4.15 20.26 -4.52
CA ALA A 508 4.54 21.12 -3.42
C ALA A 508 3.27 21.72 -2.81
N ASN A 509 2.68 21.03 -1.86
CA ASN A 509 1.87 21.72 -0.86
C ASN A 509 2.83 22.51 0.03
N ALA A 510 2.54 23.78 0.28
CA ALA A 510 3.39 24.80 0.89
C ALA A 510 3.77 24.57 2.38
N HIS A 511 3.74 23.33 2.89
CA HIS A 511 3.86 22.99 4.31
C HIS A 511 4.95 21.96 4.64
N GLY A 512 5.89 21.70 3.71
CA GLY A 512 7.01 20.78 3.95
C GLY A 512 7.92 21.22 5.08
N LYS A 513 8.46 20.26 5.84
CA LYS A 513 9.45 20.54 6.92
C LYS A 513 10.81 20.79 6.31
N PHE A 514 11.27 22.04 6.42
CA PHE A 514 12.60 22.46 6.06
C PHE A 514 13.50 22.50 7.30
N TYR A 515 14.77 22.13 7.10
CA TYR A 515 15.77 22.12 8.15
C TYR A 515 16.94 23.02 7.73
N GLU A 516 17.39 23.86 8.65
CA GLU A 516 18.55 24.71 8.43
C GLU A 516 19.84 23.90 8.57
N VAL A 517 20.73 24.02 7.59
CA VAL A 517 22.07 23.41 7.59
C VAL A 517 23.12 24.47 7.19
N HIS A 518 24.38 24.20 7.52
CA HIS A 518 25.47 25.10 7.27
C HIS A 518 26.45 24.51 6.26
N GLU A 519 26.95 25.33 5.36
CA GLU A 519 28.06 24.97 4.49
C GLU A 519 28.99 26.18 4.31
N GLY A 520 30.23 26.09 4.83
CA GLY A 520 31.17 27.18 4.80
C GLY A 520 30.59 28.44 5.45
N ARG A 521 30.51 29.54 4.66
CA ARG A 521 29.93 30.83 5.09
C ARG A 521 28.41 30.92 4.88
N GLY A 522 27.79 29.94 4.23
CA GLY A 522 26.37 29.97 3.88
C GLY A 522 25.49 29.10 4.79
N ARG A 523 24.23 29.51 4.90
CA ARG A 523 23.15 28.75 5.56
C ARG A 523 22.11 28.36 4.52
N PHE A 524 21.60 27.14 4.59
CA PHE A 524 20.69 26.61 3.56
C PHE A 524 19.55 25.85 4.18
N TRP A 525 18.37 26.02 3.62
CA TRP A 525 17.24 25.16 3.88
C TRP A 525 17.41 23.86 3.11
N VAL A 526 17.24 22.72 3.78
CA VAL A 526 17.19 21.39 3.17
C VAL A 526 15.86 20.71 3.52
N ASN A 527 15.40 19.82 2.63
CA ASN A 527 14.22 18.99 2.85
C ASN A 527 14.58 17.53 2.62
N PHE A 528 14.38 16.68 3.63
CA PHE A 528 14.76 15.28 3.56
C PHE A 528 13.60 14.35 3.19
N ASP A 529 12.36 14.84 3.23
CA ASP A 529 11.16 13.98 3.19
C ASP A 529 10.43 14.05 1.85
N GLU A 530 10.25 15.21 1.23
CA GLU A 530 9.32 15.43 0.13
C GLU A 530 9.95 15.45 -1.26
N TYR A 531 11.18 15.93 -1.40
CA TYR A 531 11.86 16.09 -2.68
C TYR A 531 12.88 14.97 -2.91
N ILE A 532 13.15 14.63 -4.17
CA ILE A 532 14.13 13.60 -4.52
C ILE A 532 15.51 13.99 -4.01
N ASP A 533 15.91 15.22 -4.22
CA ASP A 533 17.17 15.79 -3.74
C ASP A 533 16.93 16.72 -2.55
N THR A 534 17.92 16.86 -1.68
CA THR A 534 17.81 17.58 -0.41
C THR A 534 17.74 19.10 -0.54
N GLY A 535 17.99 19.66 -1.72
CA GLY A 535 18.12 21.09 -1.98
C GLY A 535 19.56 21.62 -1.90
N LEU A 536 20.52 20.80 -1.48
CA LEU A 536 21.95 21.14 -1.42
C LEU A 536 22.77 19.97 -1.99
N PHE A 537 23.39 20.14 -3.14
CA PHE A 537 24.31 19.17 -3.74
C PHE A 537 25.69 19.24 -3.09
N LEU A 538 26.04 18.23 -2.29
CA LEU A 538 27.28 18.23 -1.51
C LEU A 538 28.54 18.13 -2.37
N ASP A 539 28.46 17.48 -3.51
CA ASP A 539 29.57 17.37 -4.47
C ASP A 539 29.95 18.71 -5.11
N HIS A 540 29.05 19.68 -5.16
CA HIS A 540 29.33 21.05 -5.65
C HIS A 540 29.86 22.00 -4.59
N ARG A 541 30.23 21.55 -3.40
CA ARG A 541 30.77 22.40 -2.32
C ARG A 541 31.94 23.23 -2.79
N LEU A 542 32.95 22.62 -3.39
CA LEU A 542 34.15 23.34 -3.87
C LEU A 542 33.85 24.24 -5.07
N VAL A 543 32.88 23.86 -5.94
CA VAL A 543 32.41 24.75 -7.02
C VAL A 543 31.78 26.01 -6.44
N ARG A 544 30.92 25.89 -5.41
CA ARG A 544 30.31 27.04 -4.74
C ARG A 544 31.37 27.94 -4.04
N GLU A 545 32.34 27.32 -3.38
CA GLU A 545 33.44 28.05 -2.76
C GLU A 545 34.26 28.84 -3.81
N PHE A 546 34.59 28.19 -4.91
CA PHE A 546 35.27 28.78 -6.06
C PHE A 546 34.49 29.96 -6.62
N ILE A 547 33.20 29.84 -6.82
CA ILE A 547 32.31 30.92 -7.25
C ILE A 547 32.34 32.07 -6.24
N GLY A 548 32.19 31.79 -4.95
CA GLY A 548 32.22 32.82 -3.90
C GLY A 548 33.53 33.63 -3.84
N LEU A 549 34.67 32.96 -4.05
CA LEU A 549 35.97 33.61 -4.07
C LEU A 549 36.19 34.54 -5.28
N ARG A 550 35.51 34.26 -6.40
CA ARG A 550 35.66 35.00 -7.66
C ARG A 550 34.58 36.04 -7.92
N SER A 551 33.56 36.11 -7.06
CA SER A 551 32.40 36.98 -7.26
C SER A 551 32.62 38.43 -6.84
N PHE A 552 33.67 38.74 -6.06
CA PHE A 552 33.87 40.08 -5.53
C PHE A 552 33.94 41.15 -6.63
N GLY A 553 33.08 42.17 -6.51
CA GLY A 553 33.02 43.28 -7.47
C GLY A 553 32.46 42.94 -8.85
N ARG A 554 31.84 41.79 -9.02
CA ARG A 554 31.30 41.30 -10.30
C ARG A 554 29.79 41.11 -10.27
N ASN A 555 29.13 41.27 -11.41
CA ASN A 555 27.77 40.76 -11.62
C ASN A 555 27.82 39.26 -11.87
N PHE A 556 27.01 38.51 -11.18
CA PHE A 556 26.96 37.06 -11.26
C PHE A 556 25.67 36.55 -11.91
N LEU A 557 25.77 35.62 -12.84
CA LEU A 557 24.64 34.92 -13.45
C LEU A 557 24.69 33.43 -13.11
N ASN A 558 23.55 32.88 -12.66
CA ASN A 558 23.37 31.47 -12.37
C ASN A 558 22.22 30.91 -13.23
N LEU A 559 22.57 30.06 -14.21
CA LEU A 559 21.62 29.39 -15.08
C LEU A 559 21.41 27.93 -14.63
N PHE A 560 20.17 27.44 -14.73
CA PHE A 560 19.74 26.16 -14.17
C PHE A 560 20.00 26.12 -12.66
N SER A 561 19.58 27.17 -12.00
CA SER A 561 20.05 27.56 -10.68
C SER A 561 19.57 26.68 -9.53
N TYR A 562 18.56 25.80 -9.79
CA TYR A 562 17.98 24.95 -8.76
C TYR A 562 17.55 25.77 -7.53
N THR A 563 18.02 25.45 -6.32
CA THR A 563 17.69 26.17 -5.08
C THR A 563 18.56 27.42 -4.84
N GLY A 564 19.32 27.86 -5.84
CA GLY A 564 20.11 29.11 -5.82
C GLY A 564 21.32 29.10 -4.90
N THR A 565 21.82 27.93 -4.48
CA THR A 565 22.93 27.83 -3.51
C THR A 565 24.23 28.49 -4.03
N ALA A 566 24.52 28.38 -5.34
CA ALA A 566 25.67 29.05 -5.96
C ALA A 566 25.50 30.58 -5.95
N SER A 567 24.30 31.09 -6.20
CA SER A 567 23.98 32.53 -6.14
C SER A 567 24.15 33.10 -4.73
N VAL A 568 23.75 32.31 -3.70
CA VAL A 568 24.00 32.72 -2.30
C VAL A 568 25.50 32.82 -2.02
N PHE A 569 26.32 31.87 -2.47
CA PHE A 569 27.78 31.94 -2.32
C PHE A 569 28.39 33.12 -3.05
N ALA A 570 27.91 33.44 -4.26
CA ALA A 570 28.34 34.63 -5.01
C ALA A 570 28.01 35.91 -4.26
N ALA A 571 26.79 36.07 -3.75
CA ALA A 571 26.38 37.24 -2.98
C ALA A 571 27.19 37.38 -1.69
N LEU A 572 27.40 36.30 -0.93
CA LEU A 572 28.27 36.26 0.26
C LEU A 572 29.75 36.52 -0.07
N GLY A 573 30.15 36.25 -1.32
CA GLY A 573 31.47 36.53 -1.87
C GLY A 573 31.66 37.98 -2.32
N GLY A 574 30.64 38.85 -2.20
CA GLY A 574 30.74 40.28 -2.54
C GLY A 574 30.41 40.56 -4.02
N ALA A 575 29.57 39.74 -4.66
CA ALA A 575 29.02 40.08 -5.98
C ALA A 575 28.25 41.41 -5.93
N LEU A 576 28.37 42.25 -6.96
CA LEU A 576 27.60 43.49 -7.10
C LEU A 576 26.12 43.19 -7.26
N SER A 577 25.82 42.19 -8.04
CA SER A 577 24.45 41.65 -8.21
C SER A 577 24.50 40.16 -8.50
N THR A 578 23.38 39.45 -8.20
CA THR A 578 23.19 38.09 -8.64
C THR A 578 21.90 37.96 -9.47
N THR A 579 21.97 37.27 -10.58
CA THR A 579 20.84 36.93 -11.44
C THR A 579 20.67 35.39 -11.44
N THR A 580 19.57 34.92 -10.88
CA THR A 580 19.28 33.51 -10.66
C THR A 580 18.12 33.07 -11.55
N VAL A 581 18.35 32.16 -12.49
CA VAL A 581 17.37 31.74 -13.49
C VAL A 581 17.11 30.24 -13.42
N ASP A 582 15.85 29.86 -13.27
CA ASP A 582 15.39 28.48 -13.34
C ASP A 582 13.96 28.40 -13.87
N MET A 583 13.58 27.26 -14.42
CA MET A 583 12.22 27.03 -14.92
C MET A 583 11.23 26.70 -13.80
N SER A 584 11.72 26.17 -12.69
CA SER A 584 10.91 25.68 -11.58
C SER A 584 10.56 26.80 -10.60
N LYS A 585 9.28 27.16 -10.52
CA LYS A 585 8.78 28.10 -9.51
C LYS A 585 9.11 27.65 -8.08
N THR A 586 8.98 26.36 -7.81
CA THR A 586 9.24 25.78 -6.49
C THR A 586 10.69 25.95 -6.05
N TYR A 587 11.64 25.66 -6.93
CA TYR A 587 13.05 25.83 -6.63
C TYR A 587 13.46 27.29 -6.49
N LEU A 588 12.84 28.18 -7.24
CA LEU A 588 13.08 29.62 -7.10
C LEU A 588 12.51 30.20 -5.80
N GLU A 589 11.35 29.73 -5.33
CA GLU A 589 10.85 30.10 -4.00
C GLU A 589 11.79 29.57 -2.90
N TRP A 590 12.38 28.39 -3.11
CA TRP A 590 13.42 27.88 -2.21
C TRP A 590 14.69 28.74 -2.27
N ALA A 591 15.13 29.16 -3.44
CA ALA A 591 16.25 30.08 -3.61
C ALA A 591 16.02 31.41 -2.85
N LYS A 592 14.83 32.01 -2.97
CA LYS A 592 14.47 33.21 -2.20
C LYS A 592 14.56 32.99 -0.68
N ARG A 593 14.11 31.82 -0.20
CA ARG A 593 14.25 31.47 1.23
C ARG A 593 15.72 31.33 1.63
N ASN A 594 16.58 30.78 0.75
CA ASN A 594 18.02 30.70 1.00
C ASN A 594 18.68 32.07 1.03
N PHE A 595 18.32 33.01 0.15
CA PHE A 595 18.77 34.40 0.23
C PHE A 595 18.34 35.06 1.56
N ALA A 596 17.05 34.95 1.90
CA ALA A 596 16.53 35.53 3.15
C ALA A 596 17.21 34.97 4.40
N LEU A 597 17.47 33.63 4.43
CA LEU A 597 18.18 32.97 5.53
C LEU A 597 19.58 33.54 5.77
N ASN A 598 20.24 33.98 4.70
CA ASN A 598 21.58 34.57 4.76
C ASN A 598 21.57 36.12 4.90
N GLY A 599 20.41 36.73 5.10
CA GLY A 599 20.29 38.21 5.26
C GLY A 599 20.58 38.99 3.99
N LEU A 600 20.47 38.36 2.82
CA LEU A 600 20.79 38.97 1.53
C LEU A 600 19.62 39.77 0.98
N ALA A 601 19.85 41.04 0.67
CA ALA A 601 18.82 41.99 0.23
C ALA A 601 18.24 41.62 -1.14
N ALA A 602 16.94 41.79 -1.32
CA ALA A 602 16.24 41.52 -2.59
C ALA A 602 16.66 42.50 -3.71
N GLY A 603 17.13 43.69 -3.39
CA GLY A 603 17.45 44.73 -4.38
C GLY A 603 18.64 44.41 -5.32
N THR A 604 19.58 43.57 -4.88
CA THR A 604 20.75 43.15 -5.67
C THR A 604 20.72 41.69 -6.08
N ASN A 605 19.71 40.89 -5.59
CA ASN A 605 19.60 39.47 -5.85
C ASN A 605 18.32 39.18 -6.62
N HIS A 606 18.43 39.08 -7.95
CA HIS A 606 17.31 38.94 -8.86
C HIS A 606 17.00 37.46 -9.14
N VAL A 607 15.74 37.08 -9.10
CA VAL A 607 15.28 35.70 -9.32
C VAL A 607 14.25 35.67 -10.44
N PHE A 608 14.53 34.94 -11.52
CA PHE A 608 13.70 34.90 -12.73
C PHE A 608 13.21 33.49 -13.02
N GLN A 609 11.89 33.33 -13.11
CA GLN A 609 11.32 32.08 -13.60
C GLN A 609 11.30 32.09 -15.12
N ALA A 610 12.18 31.31 -15.74
CA ALA A 610 12.26 31.19 -17.19
C ALA A 610 12.94 29.88 -17.60
N ASN A 611 12.62 29.41 -18.81
CA ASN A 611 13.48 28.45 -19.49
C ASN A 611 14.82 29.12 -19.81
N CYS A 612 15.93 28.58 -19.33
CA CYS A 612 17.25 29.18 -19.48
C CYS A 612 17.63 29.38 -20.95
N LEU A 613 17.27 28.44 -21.84
CA LEU A 613 17.56 28.55 -23.28
C LEU A 613 16.80 29.70 -23.95
N ASP A 614 15.54 29.90 -23.60
CA ASP A 614 14.71 30.98 -24.12
C ASP A 614 15.09 32.31 -23.47
N TRP A 615 15.52 32.26 -22.20
CA TRP A 615 16.04 33.44 -21.50
C TRP A 615 17.30 33.99 -22.19
N LEU A 616 18.18 33.13 -22.67
CA LEU A 616 19.41 33.49 -23.41
C LEU A 616 19.14 34.09 -24.80
N LYS A 617 18.05 33.77 -25.47
CA LYS A 617 17.67 34.31 -26.79
C LYS A 617 17.25 35.78 -26.73
N LYS A 618 16.84 36.30 -25.56
CA LYS A 618 16.35 37.67 -25.42
C LYS A 618 17.53 38.64 -25.41
N PRO A 619 17.48 39.75 -26.17
CA PRO A 619 18.53 40.77 -26.14
C PRO A 619 18.67 41.38 -24.72
N ARG A 620 19.92 41.51 -24.24
CA ARG A 620 20.23 42.05 -22.94
C ARG A 620 21.42 43.00 -23.02
N VAL A 621 21.32 44.08 -22.29
CA VAL A 621 22.40 45.07 -22.14
C VAL A 621 23.34 44.65 -21.03
N GLU A 622 22.81 43.93 -20.03
CA GLU A 622 23.56 43.49 -18.82
C GLU A 622 24.68 42.53 -19.18
N ARG A 623 25.88 42.74 -18.62
CA ARG A 623 27.05 41.87 -18.76
C ARG A 623 27.45 41.35 -17.41
N TYR A 624 27.95 40.11 -17.41
CA TYR A 624 28.29 39.37 -16.20
C TYR A 624 29.81 39.09 -16.15
N GLY A 625 30.44 39.39 -15.04
CA GLY A 625 31.86 39.07 -14.79
C GLY A 625 32.08 37.61 -14.42
N LEU A 626 31.02 36.92 -13.93
CA LEU A 626 31.05 35.50 -13.61
C LEU A 626 29.71 34.85 -13.94
N ILE A 627 29.73 33.77 -14.69
CA ILE A 627 28.53 33.01 -15.05
C ILE A 627 28.71 31.55 -14.64
N PHE A 628 27.73 30.98 -13.93
CA PHE A 628 27.67 29.58 -13.61
C PHE A 628 26.56 28.89 -14.40
N VAL A 629 26.90 27.75 -14.99
CA VAL A 629 25.98 26.98 -15.86
C VAL A 629 26.08 25.51 -15.48
N ASP A 630 25.00 24.94 -14.92
CA ASP A 630 24.91 23.54 -14.51
C ASP A 630 23.64 22.89 -15.08
N PRO A 631 23.58 22.60 -16.39
CA PRO A 631 22.40 22.12 -17.06
C PRO A 631 22.10 20.67 -16.69
N PRO A 632 20.81 20.25 -16.73
CA PRO A 632 20.45 18.86 -16.55
C PRO A 632 21.04 17.99 -17.66
N THR A 633 21.36 16.73 -17.37
CA THR A 633 21.86 15.77 -18.36
C THR A 633 20.91 15.65 -19.57
N PHE A 634 19.61 15.61 -19.29
CA PHE A 634 18.56 15.52 -20.28
C PHE A 634 17.29 16.23 -19.77
N SER A 635 16.62 16.97 -20.67
CA SER A 635 15.34 17.61 -20.34
C SER A 635 14.35 17.46 -21.49
N ASN A 636 13.14 16.98 -21.19
CA ASN A 636 12.00 16.83 -22.10
C ASN A 636 10.74 17.51 -21.56
N SER A 637 10.90 18.61 -20.84
CA SER A 637 9.78 19.34 -20.25
C SER A 637 8.76 19.77 -21.30
N LYS A 638 7.45 19.56 -21.03
CA LYS A 638 6.34 20.04 -21.88
C LYS A 638 6.34 21.58 -22.11
N ARG A 639 7.18 22.32 -21.36
CA ARG A 639 7.35 23.78 -21.46
C ARG A 639 8.56 24.17 -22.33
N MET A 640 9.20 23.20 -23.00
CA MET A 640 10.32 23.42 -23.91
C MET A 640 9.91 22.99 -25.33
N GLU A 641 10.23 23.81 -26.33
CA GLU A 641 10.21 23.38 -27.73
C GLU A 641 11.44 22.50 -27.97
N GLY A 642 11.26 21.18 -27.99
CA GLY A 642 12.31 20.20 -28.22
C GLY A 642 12.91 19.58 -26.96
N HIS A 643 13.92 18.73 -27.16
CA HIS A 643 14.66 18.03 -26.10
C HIS A 643 16.06 18.59 -25.96
N PHE A 644 16.46 18.89 -24.75
CA PHE A 644 17.83 19.28 -24.41
C PHE A 644 18.63 18.04 -24.00
N ASP A 645 19.82 17.88 -24.60
CA ASP A 645 20.81 16.87 -24.22
C ASP A 645 22.16 17.57 -24.04
N VAL A 646 22.73 17.47 -22.83
CA VAL A 646 23.93 18.23 -22.49
C VAL A 646 25.11 17.91 -23.41
N GLN A 647 25.33 16.64 -23.80
CA GLN A 647 26.43 16.27 -24.66
C GLN A 647 26.28 16.80 -26.10
N ARG A 648 25.07 16.92 -26.59
CA ARG A 648 24.77 17.44 -27.91
C ARG A 648 24.77 18.95 -27.96
N ASP A 649 24.20 19.59 -26.94
CA ASP A 649 23.78 20.99 -27.00
C ASP A 649 24.72 21.97 -26.25
N TYR A 650 25.71 21.45 -25.48
CA TYR A 650 26.57 22.30 -24.64
C TYR A 650 27.37 23.35 -25.42
N VAL A 651 27.82 23.04 -26.62
CA VAL A 651 28.61 23.98 -27.45
C VAL A 651 27.78 25.24 -27.75
N LYS A 652 26.55 25.04 -28.26
CA LYS A 652 25.64 26.14 -28.52
C LYS A 652 25.28 26.89 -27.24
N LEU A 653 24.99 26.18 -26.15
CA LEU A 653 24.67 26.78 -24.84
C LEU A 653 25.80 27.69 -24.39
N LEU A 654 27.06 27.23 -24.42
CA LEU A 654 28.20 28.00 -23.93
C LEU A 654 28.52 29.21 -24.84
N HIS A 655 28.32 29.11 -26.14
CA HIS A 655 28.43 30.27 -27.04
C HIS A 655 27.33 31.32 -26.77
N ASP A 656 26.08 30.88 -26.57
CA ASP A 656 24.98 31.78 -26.23
C ASP A 656 25.21 32.49 -24.87
N VAL A 657 25.73 31.76 -23.87
CA VAL A 657 26.12 32.30 -22.57
C VAL A 657 27.28 33.30 -22.72
N GLY A 658 28.26 32.98 -23.57
CA GLY A 658 29.41 33.83 -23.81
C GLY A 658 29.09 35.22 -24.36
N ARG A 659 27.93 35.42 -24.99
CA ARG A 659 27.45 36.74 -25.42
C ARG A 659 27.12 37.68 -24.26
N LEU A 660 26.84 37.11 -23.08
CA LEU A 660 26.49 37.84 -21.87
C LEU A 660 27.73 38.15 -21.00
N LEU A 661 28.89 37.64 -21.37
CA LEU A 661 30.10 37.78 -20.58
C LEU A 661 30.71 39.20 -20.77
N SER A 662 31.21 39.79 -19.69
CA SER A 662 32.07 40.97 -19.75
C SER A 662 33.44 40.61 -20.35
N ASP A 663 34.24 41.62 -20.75
CA ASP A 663 35.51 41.39 -21.42
C ASP A 663 36.52 40.59 -20.57
N ASP A 664 36.52 40.80 -19.26
CA ASP A 664 37.35 40.10 -18.25
C ASP A 664 36.62 38.94 -17.57
N GLY A 665 35.42 38.57 -18.08
CA GLY A 665 34.53 37.61 -17.45
C GLY A 665 34.95 36.15 -17.66
N GLU A 666 34.36 35.27 -16.85
CA GLU A 666 34.60 33.83 -16.93
C GLU A 666 33.30 33.04 -16.76
N ILE A 667 33.24 31.86 -17.40
CA ILE A 667 32.14 30.91 -17.30
C ILE A 667 32.63 29.70 -16.55
N ILE A 668 31.92 29.32 -15.49
CA ILE A 668 32.07 28.04 -14.82
C ILE A 668 30.95 27.11 -15.34
N PHE A 669 31.34 26.07 -16.08
CA PHE A 669 30.43 25.07 -16.62
C PHE A 669 30.57 23.76 -15.85
N SER A 670 29.49 23.24 -15.34
CA SER A 670 29.43 21.95 -14.65
C SER A 670 28.41 21.01 -15.28
N THR A 671 28.61 19.72 -15.15
CA THR A 671 27.62 18.70 -15.52
C THR A 671 27.81 17.43 -14.72
N ASN A 672 26.71 16.77 -14.34
CA ASN A 672 26.70 15.47 -13.68
C ASN A 672 26.58 14.29 -14.67
N PHE A 673 26.70 14.53 -15.99
CA PHE A 673 26.68 13.48 -16.99
C PHE A 673 28.00 12.71 -17.02
N ARG A 674 28.04 11.52 -16.45
CA ARG A 674 29.25 10.70 -16.24
C ARG A 674 30.07 10.36 -17.51
N ARG A 675 29.46 10.44 -18.69
CA ARG A 675 30.09 10.16 -19.98
C ARG A 675 30.37 11.42 -20.77
N PHE A 676 30.23 12.59 -20.15
CA PHE A 676 30.45 13.86 -20.81
C PHE A 676 31.91 13.98 -21.31
N LYS A 677 32.06 14.49 -22.50
CA LYS A 677 33.36 14.80 -23.10
C LYS A 677 33.30 16.20 -23.66
N MET A 678 34.17 17.07 -23.13
CA MET A 678 34.35 18.41 -23.63
C MET A 678 35.23 18.35 -24.89
N ASP A 679 34.72 18.82 -26.01
CA ASP A 679 35.52 19.01 -27.24
C ASP A 679 36.09 20.45 -27.26
N ILE A 680 37.31 20.60 -26.76
CA ILE A 680 37.99 21.91 -26.64
C ILE A 680 38.21 22.56 -28.01
N SER A 681 38.33 21.80 -29.11
CA SER A 681 38.52 22.33 -30.46
C SER A 681 37.37 23.24 -30.91
N ARG A 682 36.18 23.08 -30.33
CA ARG A 682 35.00 23.92 -30.61
C ARG A 682 35.05 25.30 -29.96
N PHE A 683 36.07 25.58 -29.13
CA PHE A 683 36.23 26.79 -28.36
C PHE A 683 37.57 27.47 -28.61
N SER A 684 37.94 27.64 -29.89
CA SER A 684 39.22 28.20 -30.30
C SER A 684 39.47 29.63 -29.81
N GLU A 685 38.40 30.42 -29.56
CA GLU A 685 38.45 31.78 -29.04
C GLU A 685 38.46 31.82 -27.51
N TRP A 686 38.53 30.64 -26.83
CA TRP A 686 38.41 30.53 -25.40
C TRP A 686 39.57 29.76 -24.79
N LYS A 687 40.10 30.23 -23.70
CA LYS A 687 40.94 29.45 -22.81
C LYS A 687 40.09 28.56 -21.95
N VAL A 688 40.08 27.25 -22.19
CA VAL A 688 39.32 26.26 -21.46
C VAL A 688 40.23 25.51 -20.50
N GLU A 689 39.92 25.58 -19.22
CA GLU A 689 40.66 24.90 -18.13
C GLU A 689 39.75 23.85 -17.47
N ASP A 690 40.20 22.59 -17.37
CA ASP A 690 39.50 21.54 -16.65
C ASP A 690 39.75 21.70 -15.12
N LEU A 691 38.68 22.01 -14.39
CA LEU A 691 38.67 22.15 -12.95
C LEU A 691 38.18 20.90 -12.21
N THR A 692 37.84 19.81 -12.92
CA THR A 692 37.19 18.65 -12.33
C THR A 692 37.94 18.12 -11.12
N SER A 693 39.25 17.92 -11.22
CA SER A 693 40.05 17.40 -10.11
C SER A 693 40.16 18.37 -8.93
N GLN A 694 40.03 19.69 -9.19
CA GLN A 694 40.09 20.73 -8.15
C GLN A 694 38.73 20.94 -7.46
N THR A 695 37.65 20.48 -8.06
CA THR A 695 36.27 20.66 -7.56
C THR A 695 35.68 19.41 -6.91
N ILE A 696 36.37 18.28 -6.99
CA ILE A 696 35.97 17.02 -6.30
C ILE A 696 36.69 16.96 -4.96
N ASP A 697 35.92 16.98 -3.88
CA ASP A 697 36.45 16.93 -2.53
C ASP A 697 36.62 15.48 -2.02
N ARG A 698 37.33 15.32 -0.93
CA ARG A 698 37.73 14.02 -0.36
C ARG A 698 36.63 13.03 -0.12
N ASP A 699 35.44 13.48 0.23
CA ASP A 699 34.26 12.67 0.47
C ASP A 699 33.63 12.10 -0.83
N PHE A 700 34.07 12.59 -2.00
CA PHE A 700 33.66 12.13 -3.32
C PHE A 700 34.80 11.52 -4.15
N GLU A 701 36.05 11.45 -3.64
CA GLU A 701 37.21 10.90 -4.37
C GLU A 701 36.98 9.50 -4.96
N ARG A 702 36.16 8.65 -4.30
CA ARG A 702 35.80 7.33 -4.79
C ARG A 702 34.93 7.32 -6.04
N ARG A 703 34.27 8.42 -6.30
CA ARG A 703 33.42 8.64 -7.48
C ARG A 703 33.80 9.95 -8.14
N ALA A 704 35.06 10.05 -8.53
CA ALA A 704 35.63 11.23 -9.18
C ALA A 704 34.89 11.68 -10.45
N ASN A 705 33.99 10.87 -11.00
CA ASN A 705 33.10 11.20 -12.11
C ASN A 705 31.68 11.55 -11.67
N ILE A 706 31.48 12.05 -10.46
CA ILE A 706 30.15 12.49 -9.97
C ILE A 706 29.68 13.74 -10.69
N HIS A 707 30.60 14.67 -10.95
CA HIS A 707 30.44 15.79 -11.86
C HIS A 707 31.75 16.06 -12.61
N SER A 708 31.69 16.87 -13.64
CA SER A 708 32.85 17.46 -14.32
C SER A 708 32.67 18.96 -14.39
N CYS A 709 33.76 19.72 -14.28
CA CYS A 709 33.71 21.18 -14.18
C CYS A 709 34.82 21.81 -15.00
N TRP A 710 34.49 22.88 -15.74
CA TRP A 710 35.45 23.64 -16.54
C TRP A 710 35.32 25.14 -16.30
N ASN A 711 36.43 25.85 -16.44
CA ASN A 711 36.45 27.29 -16.52
C ASN A 711 36.76 27.72 -17.96
N LEU A 712 35.94 28.62 -18.51
CA LEU A 712 36.13 29.18 -19.84
C LEU A 712 36.32 30.71 -19.73
N LYS A 713 37.39 31.22 -20.32
CA LYS A 713 37.68 32.67 -20.45
C LYS A 713 37.93 33.00 -21.90
N ARG A 714 37.57 34.21 -22.33
CA ARG A 714 37.97 34.65 -23.67
C ARG A 714 39.51 34.69 -23.76
N SER A 715 40.05 34.22 -24.88
CA SER A 715 41.47 34.41 -25.19
C SER A 715 41.67 35.89 -25.47
N SER A 716 42.59 36.55 -24.70
CA SER A 716 42.97 37.94 -24.90
C SER A 716 43.66 38.12 -26.23
#